data_fa050d655fc591fc048710ef38e8d0be
#
_entry.id   fa050d655fc591fc048710ef38e8d0be
#
_cell.length_a   1.000
_cell.length_b   1.000
_cell.length_c   1.000
_cell.angle_alpha   90.00
_cell.angle_beta   90.00
_cell.angle_gamma   90.00
#
_symmetry.space_group_name_H-M   'P 1'
#
loop_
_entity.id
_entity.type
_entity.pdbx_description
1 polymer ?
#
loop_
_entity_poly.entity_id
_entity_poly.type
_entity_poly.pdbx_seq_one_letter_code
_entity_poly.pdbx_strand_id
1 'polypeptide(L)'
;MDFQPSTKIKKPAYRKLRAYAFDPSLSLKMDTVGINCLVYKTTWEALDPGPSGEYVEIIDFDPTIKQFIKPVNLEDPYILAQDGLDPSESNPQFHQQMVYAVTMTTIKNFEKALGRKVLWAPRLLDTQEFEEYVGRLRIYPHALREANAYYSPTKKSLLFGYFSSTPADDVIHMPESLVYTCLSHDIIAHETTHAILDGMHYYYNEPSNADVLAFHEAFADVIALFQHFTFPEVLKHQIAQTRGDLGSQNLLGKLAQEFGAAIGSYGSLRDAIGEIDEKTKEWKPRQPDPDDYRRILEPHERGSILVAAIFEAFINIYKRRVADLLRIASGGSGILPQGELHPDLVNRLANEAAKSAGHVLNMCIRALDYCPPVDITFGEYLRAIISADVDLIKEDTWNYRLAFIDAFRRRGIYPSGIKSLSEESLRYINDPFVEEKTKRLFEIIADFLKDYRNEVIYVNERERIYEISRDYIGGTQGEKGLHQRIFFKFEDSTEFEKLTGLVFTLNNWQQYGVRSSKNYNGPSFRVQNLRLVSRTGPLGNKINYIIFSLVQRAGVVVKDSKVSTYEIKDKEEPPKGGFEFWGGCTMIFDLDTLNLRYAIAKPILDPDLLRQGQRALFEKRVLDQHRYQTEDGVLSLSEQSLYFGTGLKSYFNEPFAFLHSH
;
A
#
# COMPACT_ATOMS: atom_id res chain seq x y z
N MET A 1 -3.05 24.38 -54.69
CA MET A 1 -2.81 24.14 -53.26
C MET A 1 -3.62 22.93 -52.85
N ASP A 2 -3.06 21.74 -52.92
CA ASP A 2 -3.73 20.50 -52.56
C ASP A 2 -3.80 20.41 -51.03
N PHE A 3 -5.01 20.58 -50.51
CA PHE A 3 -5.34 20.25 -49.14
C PHE A 3 -5.34 18.71 -49.00
N GLN A 4 -4.22 18.15 -48.60
CA GLN A 4 -4.23 16.80 -48.05
C GLN A 4 -4.78 16.89 -46.61
N PRO A 5 -5.93 16.30 -46.30
CA PRO A 5 -6.38 16.20 -44.94
C PRO A 5 -5.39 15.31 -44.18
N SER A 6 -4.66 15.87 -43.25
CA SER A 6 -3.86 15.06 -42.33
C SER A 6 -4.83 14.27 -41.44
N THR A 7 -5.19 13.08 -41.86
CA THR A 7 -5.87 12.09 -41.04
C THR A 7 -4.88 11.57 -39.96
N LYS A 8 -4.47 12.42 -39.03
CA LYS A 8 -3.93 11.95 -37.78
C LYS A 8 -5.09 11.29 -37.03
N ILE A 9 -5.19 9.99 -37.15
CA ILE A 9 -6.10 9.17 -36.32
C ILE A 9 -5.74 9.50 -34.87
N LYS A 10 -6.67 10.11 -34.13
CA LYS A 10 -6.47 10.37 -32.70
C LYS A 10 -6.31 9.02 -32.01
N LYS A 11 -5.19 8.84 -31.31
CA LYS A 11 -4.99 7.66 -30.49
C LYS A 11 -6.14 7.58 -29.47
N PRO A 12 -6.73 6.39 -29.22
CA PRO A 12 -7.77 6.24 -28.20
C PRO A 12 -7.23 6.60 -26.83
N ALA A 13 -8.10 7.06 -25.93
CA ALA A 13 -7.69 7.39 -24.56
C ALA A 13 -7.33 6.14 -23.75
N TYR A 14 -7.92 5.01 -24.08
CA TYR A 14 -7.79 3.75 -23.36
C TYR A 14 -7.60 2.59 -24.32
N ARG A 15 -6.75 1.64 -23.90
CA ARG A 15 -6.69 0.29 -24.44
C ARG A 15 -7.64 -0.58 -23.66
N LYS A 16 -8.48 -1.35 -24.35
CA LYS A 16 -9.38 -2.30 -23.73
C LYS A 16 -8.77 -3.70 -23.80
N LEU A 17 -8.80 -4.41 -22.69
CA LEU A 17 -8.23 -5.74 -22.56
C LEU A 17 -9.18 -6.63 -21.76
N ARG A 18 -9.55 -7.78 -22.32
CA ARG A 18 -10.30 -8.80 -21.59
C ARG A 18 -9.40 -9.45 -20.55
N ALA A 19 -9.96 -9.71 -19.39
CA ALA A 19 -9.26 -10.39 -18.31
C ALA A 19 -10.25 -11.18 -17.45
N TYR A 20 -9.76 -12.16 -16.70
CA TYR A 20 -10.56 -12.78 -15.67
C TYR A 20 -10.93 -11.76 -14.59
N ALA A 21 -12.17 -11.82 -14.14
CA ALA A 21 -12.63 -11.03 -13.01
C ALA A 21 -12.13 -11.62 -11.69
N PHE A 22 -12.11 -12.93 -11.62
CA PHE A 22 -11.74 -13.76 -10.51
C PHE A 22 -10.71 -14.80 -10.95
N ASP A 23 -10.59 -15.86 -10.21
CA ASP A 23 -9.82 -17.04 -10.59
C ASP A 23 -10.51 -17.79 -11.77
N PRO A 24 -9.73 -18.41 -12.68
CA PRO A 24 -10.29 -19.21 -13.80
C PRO A 24 -11.29 -20.28 -13.38
N SER A 25 -11.13 -20.88 -12.20
CA SER A 25 -12.03 -21.94 -11.67
C SER A 25 -13.50 -21.50 -11.58
N LEU A 26 -13.76 -20.22 -11.42
CA LEU A 26 -15.12 -19.67 -11.40
C LEU A 26 -15.78 -19.67 -12.78
N SER A 27 -15.02 -19.78 -13.87
CA SER A 27 -15.57 -19.99 -15.20
C SER A 27 -16.15 -21.38 -15.43
N LEU A 28 -15.88 -22.34 -14.53
CA LEU A 28 -16.41 -23.70 -14.58
C LEU A 28 -17.81 -23.81 -13.93
N LYS A 29 -18.30 -22.77 -13.28
CA LYS A 29 -19.61 -22.74 -12.64
C LYS A 29 -20.62 -21.98 -13.52
N MET A 30 -21.79 -22.60 -13.76
CA MET A 30 -22.87 -22.02 -14.56
C MET A 30 -23.31 -20.63 -14.09
N ASP A 31 -23.27 -20.40 -12.78
CA ASP A 31 -23.72 -19.14 -12.15
C ASP A 31 -22.71 -18.00 -12.31
N THR A 32 -21.43 -18.30 -12.51
CA THR A 32 -20.34 -17.31 -12.50
C THR A 32 -19.62 -17.18 -13.84
N VAL A 33 -19.80 -18.14 -14.78
CA VAL A 33 -19.13 -18.10 -16.09
C VAL A 33 -19.38 -16.78 -16.86
N GLY A 34 -20.60 -16.24 -16.77
CA GLY A 34 -20.99 -15.00 -17.45
C GLY A 34 -20.41 -13.72 -16.83
N ILE A 35 -19.91 -13.78 -15.60
CA ILE A 35 -19.37 -12.62 -14.87
C ILE A 35 -17.85 -12.69 -14.70
N ASN A 36 -17.23 -13.82 -15.02
CA ASN A 36 -15.78 -14.01 -14.84
C ASN A 36 -14.93 -13.41 -15.97
N CYS A 37 -15.51 -12.64 -16.87
CA CYS A 37 -14.77 -11.91 -17.90
C CYS A 37 -15.11 -10.42 -17.82
N LEU A 38 -14.10 -9.61 -17.56
CA LEU A 38 -14.19 -8.15 -17.54
C LEU A 38 -13.36 -7.52 -18.65
N VAL A 39 -13.73 -6.31 -19.06
CA VAL A 39 -12.95 -5.49 -19.98
C VAL A 39 -12.27 -4.36 -19.20
N TYR A 40 -10.98 -4.50 -19.01
CA TYR A 40 -10.13 -3.50 -18.37
C TYR A 40 -9.83 -2.35 -19.33
N LYS A 41 -9.80 -1.12 -18.80
CA LYS A 41 -9.48 0.09 -19.55
C LYS A 41 -8.15 0.66 -19.03
N THR A 42 -7.04 0.19 -19.60
CA THR A 42 -5.73 0.76 -19.31
C THR A 42 -5.52 2.06 -20.08
N THR A 43 -4.78 3.01 -19.52
CA THR A 43 -4.40 4.23 -20.25
C THR A 43 -3.63 3.86 -21.50
N TRP A 44 -3.92 4.55 -22.61
CA TRP A 44 -3.24 4.26 -23.88
C TRP A 44 -1.77 4.65 -23.81
N GLU A 45 -0.90 3.72 -24.07
CA GLU A 45 0.52 3.89 -24.33
C GLU A 45 0.94 3.03 -25.53
N ALA A 46 2.04 3.36 -26.21
CA ALA A 46 2.65 2.50 -27.20
C ALA A 46 3.36 1.34 -26.49
N LEU A 47 3.14 0.11 -26.96
CA LEU A 47 3.67 -1.09 -26.35
C LEU A 47 4.58 -1.83 -27.33
N ASP A 48 5.76 -2.18 -26.87
CA ASP A 48 6.56 -3.22 -27.50
C ASP A 48 5.99 -4.62 -27.17
N PRO A 49 6.24 -5.66 -28.03
CA PRO A 49 5.82 -7.01 -27.72
C PRO A 49 6.37 -7.49 -26.38
N GLY A 50 5.48 -8.13 -25.59
CA GLY A 50 5.81 -8.61 -24.26
C GLY A 50 4.60 -8.70 -23.33
N PRO A 51 3.79 -7.63 -23.09
CA PRO A 51 3.90 -6.20 -23.45
C PRO A 51 4.94 -5.46 -22.62
N SER A 52 5.59 -4.47 -23.23
CA SER A 52 6.54 -3.58 -22.55
C SER A 52 6.13 -2.13 -22.80
N GLY A 53 5.87 -1.38 -21.70
CA GLY A 53 5.37 -0.01 -21.70
C GLY A 53 6.19 0.94 -20.84
N GLU A 54 5.54 2.02 -20.34
CA GLU A 54 6.19 3.02 -19.49
C GLU A 54 6.53 2.47 -18.09
N TYR A 55 5.64 1.66 -17.50
CA TYR A 55 5.74 1.23 -16.10
C TYR A 55 6.25 -0.18 -15.94
N VAL A 56 5.90 -1.08 -16.83
CA VAL A 56 6.14 -2.51 -16.71
C VAL A 56 6.73 -3.10 -17.97
N GLU A 57 7.47 -4.19 -17.79
CA GLU A 57 8.03 -5.02 -18.85
C GLU A 57 7.74 -6.49 -18.54
N ILE A 58 6.90 -7.14 -19.35
CA ILE A 58 6.60 -8.56 -19.18
C ILE A 58 7.63 -9.38 -19.93
N ILE A 59 8.36 -10.22 -19.18
CA ILE A 59 9.38 -11.14 -19.69
C ILE A 59 8.92 -12.55 -19.35
N ASP A 60 8.48 -13.29 -20.34
CA ASP A 60 7.94 -14.62 -20.13
C ASP A 60 9.01 -15.68 -20.43
N PHE A 61 9.78 -15.99 -19.41
CA PHE A 61 10.79 -17.05 -19.43
C PHE A 61 10.40 -18.13 -18.41
N ASP A 62 10.17 -19.34 -18.90
CA ASP A 62 9.90 -20.50 -18.06
C ASP A 62 11.22 -21.24 -17.74
N PRO A 63 11.70 -21.21 -16.49
CA PRO A 63 12.95 -21.85 -16.10
C PRO A 63 12.88 -23.39 -16.11
N THR A 64 11.67 -23.98 -16.08
CA THR A 64 11.48 -25.44 -16.12
C THR A 64 11.81 -26.01 -17.48
N ILE A 65 11.30 -25.37 -18.52
CA ILE A 65 11.58 -25.75 -19.92
C ILE A 65 12.76 -24.98 -20.52
N LYS A 66 13.30 -24.00 -19.78
CA LYS A 66 14.41 -23.11 -20.16
C LYS A 66 14.19 -22.41 -21.52
N GLN A 67 12.99 -21.93 -21.73
CA GLN A 67 12.59 -21.25 -22.98
C GLN A 67 11.84 -19.96 -22.70
N PHE A 68 12.03 -19.01 -23.63
CA PHE A 68 11.16 -17.84 -23.70
C PHE A 68 9.87 -18.21 -24.40
N ILE A 69 8.76 -17.83 -23.79
CA ILE A 69 7.43 -17.94 -24.39
C ILE A 69 7.24 -16.78 -25.35
N LYS A 70 6.59 -17.05 -26.48
CA LYS A 70 6.35 -16.03 -27.51
C LYS A 70 5.64 -14.82 -26.94
N PRO A 71 6.21 -13.60 -27.05
CA PRO A 71 5.61 -12.39 -26.52
C PRO A 71 4.32 -12.03 -27.28
N VAL A 72 3.30 -11.58 -26.56
CA VAL A 72 2.08 -11.04 -27.15
C VAL A 72 2.34 -9.65 -27.72
N ASN A 73 1.77 -9.36 -28.89
CA ASN A 73 1.78 -8.02 -29.47
C ASN A 73 0.41 -7.36 -29.30
N LEU A 74 0.24 -6.56 -28.26
CA LEU A 74 -1.02 -5.83 -27.99
C LEU A 74 -1.25 -4.63 -28.92
N GLU A 75 -0.34 -4.33 -29.86
CA GLU A 75 -0.53 -3.39 -30.97
C GLU A 75 -1.10 -4.04 -32.21
N ASP A 76 -1.26 -5.38 -32.22
CA ASP A 76 -1.85 -6.10 -33.34
C ASP A 76 -3.30 -5.62 -33.58
N PRO A 77 -3.65 -5.17 -34.81
CA PRO A 77 -4.98 -4.65 -35.12
C PRO A 77 -6.12 -5.65 -34.84
N TYR A 78 -5.88 -6.95 -35.00
CA TYR A 78 -6.88 -7.98 -34.72
C TYR A 78 -7.14 -8.13 -33.22
N ILE A 79 -6.08 -8.07 -32.41
CA ILE A 79 -6.19 -8.10 -30.94
C ILE A 79 -6.89 -6.84 -30.43
N LEU A 80 -6.52 -5.67 -30.96
CA LEU A 80 -7.17 -4.40 -30.61
C LEU A 80 -8.65 -4.37 -30.97
N ALA A 81 -9.03 -4.92 -32.12
CA ALA A 81 -10.41 -4.91 -32.62
C ALA A 81 -11.38 -5.74 -31.76
N GLN A 82 -10.88 -6.73 -31.04
CA GLN A 82 -11.69 -7.61 -30.17
C GLN A 82 -11.52 -7.32 -28.67
N ASP A 83 -10.97 -6.16 -28.29
CA ASP A 83 -10.72 -5.78 -26.91
C ASP A 83 -9.73 -6.74 -26.19
N GLY A 84 -8.68 -7.19 -26.89
CA GLY A 84 -7.67 -8.11 -26.37
C GLY A 84 -7.93 -9.58 -26.72
N LEU A 85 -7.07 -10.47 -26.20
CA LEU A 85 -7.24 -11.93 -26.30
C LEU A 85 -8.37 -12.39 -25.37
N ASP A 86 -9.07 -13.44 -25.79
CA ASP A 86 -10.06 -14.10 -24.93
C ASP A 86 -9.38 -14.78 -23.72
N PRO A 87 -10.04 -14.74 -22.55
CA PRO A 87 -9.56 -15.44 -21.35
C PRO A 87 -9.34 -16.93 -21.60
N SER A 88 -8.14 -17.42 -21.28
CA SER A 88 -7.75 -18.81 -21.53
C SER A 88 -6.59 -19.22 -20.62
N GLU A 89 -6.76 -20.33 -19.90
CA GLU A 89 -5.71 -20.96 -19.09
C GLU A 89 -4.62 -21.62 -19.95
N SER A 90 -4.94 -22.00 -21.18
CA SER A 90 -4.01 -22.70 -22.09
C SER A 90 -3.23 -21.76 -23.01
N ASN A 91 -3.50 -20.46 -23.00
CA ASN A 91 -2.85 -19.49 -23.84
C ASN A 91 -1.86 -18.60 -23.07
N PRO A 92 -0.55 -18.88 -23.06
CA PRO A 92 0.41 -18.06 -22.32
C PRO A 92 0.47 -16.60 -22.75
N GLN A 93 0.10 -16.25 -24.00
CA GLN A 93 0.01 -14.87 -24.43
C GLN A 93 -1.15 -14.12 -23.74
N PHE A 94 -2.23 -14.84 -23.38
CA PHE A 94 -3.28 -14.27 -22.54
C PHE A 94 -2.79 -14.06 -21.12
N HIS A 95 -1.95 -14.94 -20.57
CA HIS A 95 -1.33 -14.74 -19.25
C HIS A 95 -0.51 -13.44 -19.19
N GLN A 96 0.26 -13.16 -20.24
CA GLN A 96 1.01 -11.90 -20.39
C GLN A 96 0.07 -10.68 -20.45
N GLN A 97 -1.05 -10.79 -21.18
CA GLN A 97 -2.08 -9.74 -21.22
C GLN A 97 -2.74 -9.53 -19.86
N MET A 98 -3.05 -10.61 -19.14
CA MET A 98 -3.73 -10.57 -17.83
C MET A 98 -2.89 -9.80 -16.80
N VAL A 99 -1.61 -10.17 -16.63
CA VAL A 99 -0.73 -9.50 -15.67
C VAL A 99 -0.54 -8.02 -16.02
N TYR A 100 -0.43 -7.68 -17.31
CA TYR A 100 -0.34 -6.29 -17.75
C TYR A 100 -1.62 -5.49 -17.41
N ALA A 101 -2.78 -6.02 -17.74
CA ALA A 101 -4.05 -5.33 -17.57
C ALA A 101 -4.35 -5.01 -16.10
N VAL A 102 -4.13 -5.98 -15.21
CA VAL A 102 -4.39 -5.81 -13.78
C VAL A 102 -3.35 -4.88 -13.15
N THR A 103 -2.06 -5.09 -13.41
CA THR A 103 -0.98 -4.23 -12.90
C THR A 103 -1.19 -2.77 -13.29
N MET A 104 -1.49 -2.49 -14.57
CA MET A 104 -1.73 -1.11 -15.03
C MET A 104 -2.99 -0.50 -14.40
N THR A 105 -3.99 -1.31 -14.07
CA THR A 105 -5.19 -0.84 -13.37
C THR A 105 -4.86 -0.47 -11.92
N THR A 106 -4.05 -1.28 -11.24
CA THR A 106 -3.57 -1.00 -9.89
C THR A 106 -2.76 0.30 -9.86
N ILE A 107 -1.78 0.46 -10.75
CA ILE A 107 -0.99 1.71 -10.89
C ILE A 107 -1.91 2.92 -11.07
N LYS A 108 -2.88 2.82 -11.98
CA LYS A 108 -3.84 3.91 -12.24
C LYS A 108 -4.67 4.30 -11.02
N ASN A 109 -5.07 3.33 -10.19
CA ASN A 109 -5.80 3.60 -8.95
C ASN A 109 -4.92 4.39 -7.97
N PHE A 110 -3.64 4.02 -7.83
CA PHE A 110 -2.69 4.76 -7.02
C PHE A 110 -2.46 6.18 -7.54
N GLU A 111 -2.17 6.35 -8.83
CA GLU A 111 -1.94 7.67 -9.42
C GLU A 111 -3.15 8.61 -9.28
N LYS A 112 -4.35 8.07 -9.50
CA LYS A 112 -5.59 8.82 -9.31
C LYS A 112 -5.80 9.28 -7.87
N ALA A 113 -5.53 8.40 -6.91
CA ALA A 113 -5.74 8.71 -5.50
C ALA A 113 -4.65 9.64 -4.94
N LEU A 114 -3.39 9.42 -5.35
CA LEU A 114 -2.23 10.18 -4.87
C LEU A 114 -2.06 11.52 -5.61
N GLY A 115 -2.59 11.67 -6.82
CA GLY A 115 -2.43 12.88 -7.63
C GLY A 115 -1.00 13.08 -8.17
N ARG A 116 -0.27 11.98 -8.41
CA ARG A 116 1.09 11.97 -8.97
C ARG A 116 1.42 10.63 -9.61
N LYS A 117 2.51 10.62 -10.39
CA LYS A 117 3.05 9.39 -11.01
C LYS A 117 3.60 8.41 -9.96
N VAL A 118 3.43 7.11 -10.20
CA VAL A 118 4.06 6.04 -9.43
C VAL A 118 5.53 5.92 -9.86
N LEU A 119 6.44 5.88 -8.90
CA LEU A 119 7.86 5.57 -9.08
C LEU A 119 8.18 4.29 -8.32
N TRP A 120 8.92 3.40 -8.96
CA TRP A 120 9.42 2.19 -8.32
C TRP A 120 10.56 2.51 -7.34
N ALA A 121 10.75 1.66 -6.34
CA ALA A 121 11.91 1.78 -5.48
C ALA A 121 13.19 1.69 -6.29
N PRO A 122 14.16 2.59 -6.10
CA PRO A 122 15.42 2.55 -6.83
C PRO A 122 16.22 1.30 -6.46
N ARG A 123 17.11 0.89 -7.34
CA ARG A 123 18.07 -0.18 -7.04
C ARG A 123 19.27 0.42 -6.32
N LEU A 124 19.59 -0.13 -5.14
CA LEU A 124 20.80 0.24 -4.41
C LEU A 124 22.00 -0.48 -5.02
N LEU A 125 23.00 0.27 -5.46
CA LEU A 125 24.28 -0.30 -5.90
C LEU A 125 25.15 -0.61 -4.68
N ASP A 126 26.12 -1.50 -4.82
CA ASP A 126 26.92 -2.16 -3.76
C ASP A 126 27.46 -1.27 -2.62
N THR A 127 27.48 0.04 -2.78
CA THR A 127 27.98 0.99 -1.77
C THR A 127 26.90 1.65 -0.92
N GLN A 128 25.61 1.39 -1.19
CA GLN A 128 24.45 2.12 -0.61
C GLN A 128 24.48 3.65 -0.84
N GLU A 129 25.44 4.15 -1.62
CA GLU A 129 25.64 5.58 -1.87
C GLU A 129 25.01 6.02 -3.20
N PHE A 130 24.84 5.09 -4.14
CA PHE A 130 24.27 5.35 -5.45
C PHE A 130 22.98 4.58 -5.66
N GLU A 131 21.96 5.29 -6.06
CA GLU A 131 20.66 4.73 -6.41
C GLU A 131 20.50 4.76 -7.93
N GLU A 132 20.14 3.61 -8.51
CA GLU A 132 19.81 3.49 -9.92
C GLU A 132 18.30 3.60 -10.11
N TYR A 133 17.87 4.47 -11.04
CA TYR A 133 16.47 4.59 -11.41
C TYR A 133 15.94 3.29 -12.01
N VAL A 134 14.78 2.85 -11.51
CA VAL A 134 14.04 1.70 -12.05
C VAL A 134 12.88 2.22 -12.90
N GLY A 135 13.06 2.23 -14.21
CA GLY A 135 12.03 2.69 -15.14
C GLY A 135 10.85 1.73 -15.23
N ARG A 136 11.13 0.43 -15.32
CA ARG A 136 10.12 -0.61 -15.50
C ARG A 136 10.24 -1.70 -14.44
N LEU A 137 9.10 -2.08 -13.88
CA LEU A 137 8.99 -3.28 -13.05
C LEU A 137 8.92 -4.49 -14.00
N ARG A 138 9.78 -5.47 -13.80
CA ARG A 138 9.76 -6.70 -14.57
C ARG A 138 8.73 -7.67 -14.02
N ILE A 139 7.96 -8.29 -14.89
CA ILE A 139 6.95 -9.27 -14.51
C ILE A 139 7.21 -10.57 -15.24
N TYR A 140 7.31 -11.66 -14.48
CA TYR A 140 7.58 -13.00 -14.97
C TYR A 140 6.36 -13.91 -14.71
N PRO A 141 5.47 -14.13 -15.69
CA PRO A 141 4.24 -14.91 -15.51
C PRO A 141 4.46 -16.37 -15.13
N HIS A 142 5.59 -16.97 -15.55
CA HIS A 142 5.91 -18.38 -15.32
C HIS A 142 7.29 -18.55 -14.68
N ALA A 143 7.62 -17.73 -13.67
CA ALA A 143 8.94 -17.71 -13.03
C ALA A 143 9.25 -18.95 -12.20
N LEU A 144 8.23 -19.58 -11.61
CA LEU A 144 8.38 -20.59 -10.56
C LEU A 144 7.48 -21.80 -10.85
N ARG A 145 7.93 -23.00 -10.47
CA ARG A 145 7.08 -24.21 -10.51
C ARG A 145 6.66 -24.60 -9.11
N GLU A 146 5.94 -23.70 -8.46
CA GLU A 146 5.42 -23.85 -7.10
C GLU A 146 4.15 -23.01 -6.88
N ALA A 147 3.39 -23.34 -5.85
CA ALA A 147 2.19 -22.59 -5.46
C ALA A 147 2.60 -21.29 -4.73
N ASN A 148 3.24 -20.38 -5.47
CA ASN A 148 3.74 -19.12 -4.91
C ASN A 148 3.67 -18.00 -5.96
N ALA A 149 3.58 -16.76 -5.47
CA ALA A 149 3.79 -15.54 -6.23
C ALA A 149 4.32 -14.49 -5.27
N TYR A 150 5.29 -13.67 -5.68
CA TYR A 150 5.81 -12.63 -4.81
C TYR A 150 6.48 -11.47 -5.56
N TYR A 151 6.47 -10.31 -4.93
CA TYR A 151 7.34 -9.19 -5.28
C TYR A 151 8.74 -9.40 -4.71
N SER A 152 9.76 -9.24 -5.54
CA SER A 152 11.17 -9.25 -5.11
C SER A 152 11.72 -7.83 -5.00
N PRO A 153 11.96 -7.32 -3.78
CA PRO A 153 12.56 -5.99 -3.58
C PRO A 153 13.97 -5.87 -4.15
N THR A 154 14.73 -6.97 -4.19
CA THR A 154 16.09 -6.96 -4.73
C THR A 154 16.13 -6.98 -6.24
N LYS A 155 15.27 -7.79 -6.86
CA LYS A 155 15.20 -7.92 -8.33
C LYS A 155 14.37 -6.81 -8.96
N LYS A 156 13.54 -6.10 -8.16
CA LYS A 156 12.53 -5.16 -8.63
C LYS A 156 11.64 -5.82 -9.69
N SER A 157 11.00 -6.93 -9.28
CA SER A 157 10.22 -7.77 -10.18
C SER A 157 9.10 -8.50 -9.47
N LEU A 158 8.03 -8.82 -10.22
CA LEU A 158 6.98 -9.74 -9.81
C LEU A 158 7.27 -11.12 -10.40
N LEU A 159 7.20 -12.14 -9.57
CA LEU A 159 7.45 -13.53 -9.96
C LEU A 159 6.19 -14.35 -9.66
N PHE A 160 5.61 -14.95 -10.69
CA PHE A 160 4.42 -15.78 -10.56
C PHE A 160 4.77 -17.25 -10.78
N GLY A 161 4.12 -18.11 -9.99
CA GLY A 161 4.30 -19.55 -10.08
C GLY A 161 3.15 -20.26 -10.77
N TYR A 162 3.37 -21.50 -11.09
CA TYR A 162 2.35 -22.45 -11.52
C TYR A 162 2.63 -23.84 -10.95
N PHE A 163 1.56 -24.59 -10.69
CA PHE A 163 1.66 -25.89 -10.01
C PHE A 163 0.54 -26.81 -10.44
N SER A 164 0.65 -28.10 -10.13
CA SER A 164 -0.41 -29.08 -10.38
C SER A 164 -1.38 -29.10 -9.20
N SER A 165 -2.69 -29.08 -9.47
CA SER A 165 -3.72 -29.19 -8.46
C SER A 165 -3.56 -30.49 -7.66
N THR A 166 -3.81 -30.45 -6.37
CA THR A 166 -3.79 -31.63 -5.49
C THR A 166 -5.14 -32.32 -5.47
N PRO A 167 -5.23 -33.62 -5.10
CA PRO A 167 -6.52 -34.31 -4.96
C PRO A 167 -7.49 -33.67 -3.95
N ALA A 168 -7.00 -32.86 -3.03
CA ALA A 168 -7.85 -32.10 -2.09
C ALA A 168 -8.61 -30.96 -2.81
N ASP A 169 -8.13 -30.53 -3.97
CA ASP A 169 -8.70 -29.43 -4.77
C ASP A 169 -9.69 -29.92 -5.83
N ASP A 170 -10.01 -31.21 -5.88
CA ASP A 170 -10.83 -31.87 -6.91
C ASP A 170 -12.25 -31.27 -7.06
N VAL A 171 -12.70 -30.47 -6.11
CA VAL A 171 -13.98 -29.76 -6.18
C VAL A 171 -13.89 -28.48 -7.01
N ILE A 172 -12.69 -27.90 -7.13
CA ILE A 172 -12.43 -26.60 -7.72
C ILE A 172 -11.68 -26.74 -9.05
N HIS A 173 -10.68 -27.64 -9.11
CA HIS A 173 -9.85 -27.88 -10.27
C HIS A 173 -9.97 -29.33 -10.75
N MET A 174 -9.73 -29.56 -12.03
CA MET A 174 -9.55 -30.92 -12.51
C MET A 174 -8.29 -31.54 -11.88
N PRO A 175 -8.34 -32.83 -11.46
CA PRO A 175 -7.16 -33.50 -10.92
C PRO A 175 -5.95 -33.35 -11.85
N GLU A 176 -4.79 -33.01 -11.28
CA GLU A 176 -3.53 -32.81 -12.00
C GLU A 176 -3.53 -31.65 -13.03
N SER A 177 -4.56 -30.82 -13.07
CA SER A 177 -4.55 -29.62 -13.92
C SER A 177 -3.52 -28.62 -13.43
N LEU A 178 -2.99 -27.81 -14.37
CA LEU A 178 -2.07 -26.72 -14.01
C LEU A 178 -2.86 -25.51 -13.55
N VAL A 179 -2.50 -24.99 -12.38
CA VAL A 179 -3.00 -23.73 -11.82
C VAL A 179 -1.94 -22.65 -11.97
N TYR A 180 -2.31 -21.48 -12.46
CA TYR A 180 -1.41 -20.37 -12.73
C TYR A 180 -1.75 -19.18 -11.85
N THR A 181 -0.84 -18.78 -10.95
CA THR A 181 -1.07 -17.62 -10.06
C THR A 181 -1.18 -16.30 -10.83
N CYS A 182 -0.56 -16.20 -11.99
CA CYS A 182 -0.64 -15.05 -12.89
C CYS A 182 -2.01 -14.84 -13.57
N LEU A 183 -2.96 -15.73 -13.35
CA LEU A 183 -4.35 -15.60 -13.84
C LEU A 183 -5.33 -15.14 -12.75
N SER A 184 -4.90 -15.05 -11.50
CA SER A 184 -5.69 -14.48 -10.42
C SER A 184 -5.54 -12.96 -10.38
N HIS A 185 -6.67 -12.24 -10.55
CA HIS A 185 -6.70 -10.79 -10.40
C HIS A 185 -6.13 -10.33 -9.06
N ASP A 186 -6.53 -11.00 -8.01
CA ASP A 186 -6.22 -10.58 -6.64
C ASP A 186 -4.73 -10.74 -6.35
N ILE A 187 -4.13 -11.87 -6.75
CA ILE A 187 -2.68 -12.09 -6.60
C ILE A 187 -1.88 -11.03 -7.37
N ILE A 188 -2.27 -10.72 -8.62
CA ILE A 188 -1.55 -9.71 -9.41
C ILE A 188 -1.66 -8.32 -8.77
N ALA A 189 -2.84 -7.93 -8.31
CA ALA A 189 -3.05 -6.64 -7.66
C ALA A 189 -2.30 -6.55 -6.31
N HIS A 190 -2.28 -7.63 -5.54
CA HIS A 190 -1.57 -7.78 -4.28
C HIS A 190 -0.06 -7.58 -4.48
N GLU A 191 0.57 -8.35 -5.36
CA GLU A 191 2.01 -8.27 -5.62
C GLU A 191 2.43 -6.92 -6.22
N THR A 192 1.59 -6.36 -7.09
CA THR A 192 1.80 -5.00 -7.61
C THR A 192 1.79 -3.96 -6.51
N THR A 193 0.94 -4.15 -5.50
CA THR A 193 0.84 -3.23 -4.36
C THR A 193 2.09 -3.26 -3.50
N HIS A 194 2.69 -4.44 -3.27
CA HIS A 194 3.99 -4.54 -2.59
C HIS A 194 5.08 -3.73 -3.29
N ALA A 195 5.14 -3.82 -4.63
CA ALA A 195 6.12 -3.05 -5.40
C ALA A 195 5.89 -1.53 -5.31
N ILE A 196 4.63 -1.08 -5.29
CA ILE A 196 4.28 0.34 -5.13
C ILE A 196 4.61 0.83 -3.71
N LEU A 197 4.29 0.05 -2.68
CA LEU A 197 4.60 0.37 -1.29
C LEU A 197 6.11 0.48 -1.06
N ASP A 198 6.92 -0.43 -1.61
CA ASP A 198 8.39 -0.35 -1.55
C ASP A 198 8.90 0.97 -2.14
N GLY A 199 8.32 1.43 -3.26
CA GLY A 199 8.63 2.73 -3.86
C GLY A 199 8.17 3.95 -3.07
N MET A 200 7.18 3.78 -2.16
CA MET A 200 6.63 4.86 -1.35
C MET A 200 7.19 4.89 0.08
N HIS A 201 7.35 3.72 0.69
CA HIS A 201 7.71 3.53 2.08
C HIS A 201 8.71 2.38 2.24
N TYR A 202 9.94 2.57 1.76
CA TYR A 202 11.00 1.57 1.74
C TYR A 202 11.19 0.84 3.08
N TYR A 203 11.07 1.57 4.21
CA TYR A 203 11.30 0.99 5.55
C TYR A 203 10.09 0.22 6.12
N TYR A 204 9.02 0.06 5.37
CA TYR A 204 7.94 -0.85 5.77
C TYR A 204 8.30 -2.33 5.55
N ASN A 205 9.44 -2.61 4.93
CA ASN A 205 10.03 -3.94 4.86
C ASN A 205 10.83 -4.31 6.14
N GLU A 206 11.05 -3.34 7.06
CA GLU A 206 11.82 -3.55 8.28
C GLU A 206 10.90 -4.00 9.43
N PRO A 207 11.07 -5.22 9.98
CA PRO A 207 10.19 -5.79 11.00
C PRO A 207 10.40 -5.15 12.37
N SER A 208 10.03 -3.90 12.53
CA SER A 208 10.24 -3.12 13.77
C SER A 208 9.13 -3.32 14.81
N ASN A 209 7.94 -3.71 14.40
CA ASN A 209 6.84 -4.11 15.27
C ASN A 209 5.88 -5.05 14.54
N ALA A 210 4.93 -5.66 15.26
CA ALA A 210 4.00 -6.63 14.69
C ALA A 210 3.10 -6.08 13.57
N ASP A 211 2.85 -4.77 13.56
CA ASP A 211 1.98 -4.16 12.55
C ASP A 211 2.68 -3.93 11.21
N VAL A 212 3.99 -3.81 11.15
CA VAL A 212 4.69 -3.34 9.92
C VAL A 212 4.52 -4.33 8.77
N LEU A 213 4.91 -5.60 8.97
CA LEU A 213 4.72 -6.62 7.94
C LEU A 213 3.24 -6.94 7.73
N ALA A 214 2.46 -7.01 8.83
CA ALA A 214 1.02 -7.18 8.76
C ALA A 214 0.31 -6.05 8.00
N PHE A 215 0.82 -4.81 8.08
CA PHE A 215 0.32 -3.69 7.29
C PHE A 215 0.60 -3.87 5.80
N HIS A 216 1.80 -4.37 5.46
CA HIS A 216 2.19 -4.60 4.07
C HIS A 216 1.23 -5.61 3.40
N GLU A 217 0.96 -6.73 4.08
CA GLU A 217 0.03 -7.76 3.64
C GLU A 217 -1.42 -7.23 3.59
N ALA A 218 -1.90 -6.68 4.70
CA ALA A 218 -3.26 -6.17 4.79
C ALA A 218 -3.56 -5.08 3.76
N PHE A 219 -2.59 -4.19 3.50
CA PHE A 219 -2.78 -3.11 2.54
C PHE A 219 -2.85 -3.64 1.11
N ALA A 220 -2.02 -4.64 0.77
CA ALA A 220 -2.07 -5.31 -0.53
C ALA A 220 -3.41 -6.02 -0.75
N ASP A 221 -3.92 -6.72 0.27
CA ASP A 221 -5.25 -7.35 0.25
C ASP A 221 -6.38 -6.32 0.11
N VAL A 222 -6.31 -5.20 0.81
CA VAL A 222 -7.28 -4.10 0.69
C VAL A 222 -7.32 -3.56 -0.74
N ILE A 223 -6.18 -3.36 -1.37
CA ILE A 223 -6.12 -2.87 -2.75
C ILE A 223 -6.73 -3.90 -3.71
N ALA A 224 -6.35 -5.17 -3.62
CA ALA A 224 -6.89 -6.24 -4.43
C ALA A 224 -8.42 -6.32 -4.31
N LEU A 225 -8.93 -6.39 -3.08
CA LEU A 225 -10.35 -6.49 -2.76
C LEU A 225 -11.15 -5.28 -3.30
N PHE A 226 -10.73 -4.06 -2.98
CA PHE A 226 -11.49 -2.88 -3.36
C PHE A 226 -11.34 -2.53 -4.84
N GLN A 227 -10.21 -2.83 -5.48
CA GLN A 227 -10.08 -2.74 -6.93
C GLN A 227 -11.14 -3.60 -7.63
N HIS A 228 -11.33 -4.82 -7.16
CA HIS A 228 -12.34 -5.74 -7.64
C HIS A 228 -13.76 -5.17 -7.49
N PHE A 229 -14.07 -4.62 -6.32
CA PHE A 229 -15.39 -4.02 -6.04
C PHE A 229 -15.67 -2.72 -6.80
N THR A 230 -14.69 -2.13 -7.48
CA THR A 230 -14.95 -0.99 -8.36
C THR A 230 -15.65 -1.37 -9.68
N PHE A 231 -15.79 -2.67 -9.98
CA PHE A 231 -16.51 -3.16 -11.14
C PHE A 231 -17.96 -3.52 -10.77
N PRO A 232 -18.97 -2.73 -11.22
CA PRO A 232 -20.37 -3.01 -10.91
C PRO A 232 -20.83 -4.39 -11.38
N GLU A 233 -20.25 -4.89 -12.48
CA GLU A 233 -20.56 -6.19 -13.07
C GLU A 233 -20.33 -7.33 -12.09
N VAL A 234 -19.24 -7.25 -11.33
CA VAL A 234 -18.86 -8.21 -10.28
C VAL A 234 -19.90 -8.24 -9.16
N LEU A 235 -20.36 -7.07 -8.75
CA LEU A 235 -21.26 -6.92 -7.61
C LEU A 235 -22.73 -7.24 -7.95
N LYS A 236 -23.15 -7.16 -9.23
CA LYS A 236 -24.54 -7.36 -9.62
C LYS A 236 -25.09 -8.72 -9.23
N HIS A 237 -24.30 -9.76 -9.46
CA HIS A 237 -24.70 -11.13 -9.17
C HIS A 237 -24.93 -11.33 -7.67
N GLN A 238 -23.99 -10.92 -6.85
CA GLN A 238 -24.08 -11.02 -5.39
C GLN A 238 -25.22 -10.18 -4.81
N ILE A 239 -25.40 -8.96 -5.34
CA ILE A 239 -26.49 -8.09 -4.90
C ILE A 239 -27.87 -8.69 -5.27
N ALA A 240 -28.00 -9.32 -6.45
CA ALA A 240 -29.21 -10.02 -6.82
C ALA A 240 -29.51 -11.19 -5.87
N GLN A 241 -28.51 -12.02 -5.58
CA GLN A 241 -28.64 -13.18 -4.68
C GLN A 241 -28.98 -12.79 -3.25
N THR A 242 -28.37 -11.72 -2.72
CA THR A 242 -28.54 -11.27 -1.33
C THR A 242 -29.64 -10.22 -1.16
N ARG A 243 -30.34 -9.90 -2.25
CA ARG A 243 -31.42 -8.91 -2.27
C ARG A 243 -30.98 -7.53 -1.77
N GLY A 244 -29.74 -7.16 -2.09
CA GLY A 244 -29.17 -5.86 -1.74
C GLY A 244 -28.57 -5.75 -0.35
N ASP A 245 -28.67 -6.78 0.49
CA ASP A 245 -27.99 -6.78 1.77
C ASP A 245 -26.59 -7.36 1.66
N LEU A 246 -25.61 -6.50 1.33
CA LEU A 246 -24.19 -6.86 1.31
C LEU A 246 -23.65 -7.22 2.72
N GLY A 247 -24.39 -6.95 3.77
CA GLY A 247 -24.07 -7.35 5.12
C GLY A 247 -24.79 -8.63 5.58
N SER A 248 -25.55 -9.30 4.70
CA SER A 248 -26.17 -10.57 5.04
C SER A 248 -25.11 -11.65 5.17
N GLN A 249 -25.34 -12.57 6.11
CA GLN A 249 -24.41 -13.64 6.44
C GLN A 249 -23.97 -14.47 5.23
N ASN A 250 -24.84 -14.64 4.23
CA ASN A 250 -24.58 -15.45 3.05
C ASN A 250 -23.70 -14.75 2.01
N LEU A 251 -23.72 -13.42 1.89
CA LEU A 251 -22.92 -12.72 0.89
C LEU A 251 -21.48 -12.53 1.33
N LEU A 252 -21.27 -12.07 2.57
CA LEU A 252 -19.92 -11.95 3.14
C LEU A 252 -19.21 -13.30 3.08
N GLY A 253 -19.94 -14.39 3.39
CA GLY A 253 -19.43 -15.74 3.25
C GLY A 253 -19.06 -16.12 1.84
N LYS A 254 -19.93 -15.85 0.88
CA LYS A 254 -19.66 -16.17 -0.53
C LYS A 254 -18.52 -15.33 -1.11
N LEU A 255 -18.52 -14.02 -0.87
CA LEU A 255 -17.42 -13.17 -1.28
C LEU A 255 -16.10 -13.59 -0.63
N ALA A 256 -16.10 -13.87 0.68
CA ALA A 256 -14.93 -14.37 1.37
C ALA A 256 -14.50 -15.78 0.89
N GLN A 257 -15.44 -16.66 0.54
CA GLN A 257 -15.13 -17.96 -0.04
C GLN A 257 -14.59 -17.83 -1.47
N GLU A 258 -15.17 -16.96 -2.29
CA GLU A 258 -14.72 -16.72 -3.66
C GLU A 258 -13.34 -16.06 -3.66
N PHE A 259 -13.09 -15.08 -2.78
CA PHE A 259 -11.78 -14.49 -2.58
C PHE A 259 -10.77 -15.47 -1.96
N GLY A 260 -11.14 -16.19 -0.92
CA GLY A 260 -10.28 -17.18 -0.28
C GLY A 260 -9.95 -18.39 -1.18
N ALA A 261 -10.85 -18.77 -2.09
CA ALA A 261 -10.57 -19.80 -3.08
C ALA A 261 -9.65 -19.29 -4.22
N ALA A 262 -9.75 -18.01 -4.59
CA ALA A 262 -8.93 -17.42 -5.63
C ALA A 262 -7.49 -17.15 -5.15
N ILE A 263 -7.30 -16.83 -3.87
CA ILE A 263 -6.00 -16.51 -3.27
C ILE A 263 -5.31 -17.78 -2.73
N GLY A 264 -5.95 -18.95 -2.78
CA GLY A 264 -5.39 -20.23 -2.28
C GLY A 264 -5.23 -20.23 -0.76
N SER A 265 -4.03 -20.52 -0.26
CA SER A 265 -3.71 -20.51 1.18
C SER A 265 -3.69 -19.11 1.81
N TYR A 266 -3.80 -18.03 1.03
CA TYR A 266 -3.97 -16.65 1.51
C TYR A 266 -5.39 -16.39 2.05
N GLY A 267 -5.85 -17.21 2.97
CA GLY A 267 -7.21 -17.15 3.53
C GLY A 267 -7.52 -15.95 4.42
N SER A 268 -6.65 -14.91 4.44
CA SER A 268 -6.71 -13.84 5.42
C SER A 268 -8.06 -13.11 5.47
N LEU A 269 -8.66 -12.79 4.34
CA LEU A 269 -9.97 -12.14 4.33
C LEU A 269 -11.09 -13.08 4.79
N ARG A 270 -11.08 -14.33 4.34
CA ARG A 270 -12.09 -15.33 4.72
C ARG A 270 -12.14 -15.53 6.22
N ASP A 271 -10.97 -15.67 6.83
CA ASP A 271 -10.83 -16.00 8.26
C ASP A 271 -11.00 -14.75 9.14
N ALA A 272 -10.72 -13.56 8.57
CA ALA A 272 -10.91 -12.28 9.25
C ALA A 272 -12.37 -11.87 9.43
N ILE A 273 -13.21 -12.14 8.44
CA ILE A 273 -14.60 -11.66 8.42
C ILE A 273 -15.61 -12.75 8.78
N GLY A 274 -15.21 -14.04 8.83
CA GLY A 274 -16.11 -15.12 9.20
C GLY A 274 -15.41 -16.44 9.46
N GLU A 275 -16.17 -17.40 9.90
CA GLU A 275 -15.74 -18.75 10.18
C GLU A 275 -16.77 -19.77 9.68
N ILE A 276 -16.32 -20.97 9.37
CA ILE A 276 -17.22 -22.07 9.07
C ILE A 276 -17.64 -22.73 10.40
N ASP A 277 -18.91 -22.63 10.72
CA ASP A 277 -19.46 -23.36 11.89
C ASP A 277 -19.23 -24.85 11.71
N GLU A 278 -18.50 -25.47 12.62
CA GLU A 278 -18.13 -26.90 12.55
C GLU A 278 -19.34 -27.83 12.52
N LYS A 279 -20.48 -27.43 13.11
CA LYS A 279 -21.70 -28.25 13.23
C LYS A 279 -22.61 -28.10 12.03
N THR A 280 -22.82 -26.86 11.58
CA THR A 280 -23.75 -26.58 10.47
C THR A 280 -23.06 -26.60 9.10
N LYS A 281 -21.72 -26.55 9.06
CA LYS A 281 -20.89 -26.33 7.84
C LYS A 281 -21.27 -25.07 7.07
N GLU A 282 -21.99 -24.17 7.72
CA GLU A 282 -22.36 -22.88 7.16
C GLU A 282 -21.34 -21.81 7.60
N TRP A 283 -21.02 -20.91 6.69
CA TRP A 283 -20.19 -19.75 7.01
C TRP A 283 -20.98 -18.76 7.88
N LYS A 284 -20.36 -18.27 8.96
CA LYS A 284 -20.92 -17.26 9.86
C LYS A 284 -19.97 -16.07 9.99
N PRO A 285 -20.49 -14.83 10.01
CA PRO A 285 -19.65 -13.66 10.28
C PRO A 285 -19.01 -13.78 11.66
N ARG A 286 -17.71 -13.61 11.72
CA ARG A 286 -16.97 -13.51 12.98
C ARG A 286 -17.29 -12.16 13.66
N GLN A 287 -17.65 -12.20 14.92
CA GLN A 287 -17.82 -10.99 15.69
C GLN A 287 -16.42 -10.40 15.99
N PRO A 288 -16.23 -9.07 15.82
CA PRO A 288 -14.97 -8.45 16.17
C PRO A 288 -14.62 -8.67 17.64
N ASP A 289 -13.43 -9.17 17.90
CA ASP A 289 -12.87 -9.30 19.25
C ASP A 289 -11.77 -8.25 19.45
N PRO A 290 -11.94 -7.28 20.37
CA PRO A 290 -10.91 -6.27 20.64
C PRO A 290 -9.58 -6.84 21.15
N ASP A 291 -9.59 -8.06 21.72
CA ASP A 291 -8.38 -8.69 22.24
C ASP A 291 -7.55 -9.40 21.16
N ASP A 292 -8.14 -9.72 19.99
CA ASP A 292 -7.41 -10.31 18.86
C ASP A 292 -6.22 -9.45 18.44
N TYR A 293 -6.39 -8.16 18.33
CA TYR A 293 -5.30 -7.23 17.96
C TYR A 293 -4.13 -7.25 18.96
N ARG A 294 -4.36 -7.59 20.22
CA ARG A 294 -3.29 -7.71 21.22
C ARG A 294 -2.62 -9.08 21.20
N ARG A 295 -3.35 -10.11 20.81
CA ARG A 295 -2.94 -11.51 20.91
C ARG A 295 -2.28 -12.02 19.64
N ILE A 296 -2.81 -11.62 18.48
CA ILE A 296 -2.36 -12.10 17.17
C ILE A 296 -1.16 -11.31 16.71
N LEU A 297 -0.08 -12.00 16.42
CA LEU A 297 1.19 -11.42 16.05
C LEU A 297 1.68 -11.88 14.66
N GLU A 298 1.21 -13.02 14.17
CA GLU A 298 1.53 -13.54 12.84
C GLU A 298 1.07 -12.52 11.77
N PRO A 299 1.91 -12.15 10.78
CA PRO A 299 1.62 -11.04 9.88
C PRO A 299 0.32 -11.16 9.09
N HIS A 300 -0.02 -12.33 8.54
CA HIS A 300 -1.25 -12.51 7.76
C HIS A 300 -2.51 -12.50 8.64
N GLU A 301 -2.48 -13.27 9.75
CA GLU A 301 -3.59 -13.28 10.69
C GLU A 301 -3.84 -11.91 11.30
N ARG A 302 -2.76 -11.18 11.62
CA ARG A 302 -2.84 -9.80 12.12
C ARG A 302 -3.31 -8.84 11.04
N GLY A 303 -2.81 -8.98 9.82
CA GLY A 303 -3.23 -8.22 8.65
C GLY A 303 -4.72 -8.34 8.38
N SER A 304 -5.25 -9.55 8.56
CA SER A 304 -6.68 -9.84 8.40
C SER A 304 -7.58 -8.96 9.29
N ILE A 305 -7.11 -8.58 10.49
CA ILE A 305 -7.85 -7.67 11.39
C ILE A 305 -8.03 -6.29 10.75
N LEU A 306 -6.99 -5.76 10.08
CA LEU A 306 -7.05 -4.48 9.38
C LEU A 306 -7.97 -4.56 8.16
N VAL A 307 -7.84 -5.62 7.36
CA VAL A 307 -8.71 -5.85 6.19
C VAL A 307 -10.17 -5.91 6.62
N ALA A 308 -10.49 -6.66 7.68
CA ALA A 308 -11.83 -6.76 8.23
C ALA A 308 -12.36 -5.41 8.76
N ALA A 309 -11.50 -4.57 9.36
CA ALA A 309 -11.90 -3.23 9.80
C ALA A 309 -12.30 -2.34 8.63
N ILE A 310 -11.49 -2.32 7.56
CA ILE A 310 -11.77 -1.50 6.36
C ILE A 310 -13.01 -2.02 5.63
N PHE A 311 -13.15 -3.34 5.52
CA PHE A 311 -14.31 -3.96 4.89
C PHE A 311 -15.60 -3.66 5.66
N GLU A 312 -15.60 -3.75 7.00
CA GLU A 312 -16.77 -3.37 7.82
C GLU A 312 -17.13 -1.89 7.64
N ALA A 313 -16.14 -0.99 7.59
CA ALA A 313 -16.37 0.41 7.29
C ALA A 313 -17.08 0.58 5.93
N PHE A 314 -16.61 -0.12 4.90
CA PHE A 314 -17.26 -0.13 3.57
C PHE A 314 -18.71 -0.60 3.63
N ILE A 315 -19.01 -1.71 4.31
CA ILE A 315 -20.37 -2.22 4.45
C ILE A 315 -21.29 -1.21 5.13
N ASN A 316 -20.82 -0.56 6.19
CA ASN A 316 -21.59 0.44 6.92
C ASN A 316 -21.87 1.68 6.04
N ILE A 317 -20.88 2.11 5.25
CA ILE A 317 -21.04 3.19 4.27
C ILE A 317 -22.06 2.80 3.20
N TYR A 318 -21.92 1.62 2.60
CA TYR A 318 -22.85 1.13 1.58
C TYR A 318 -24.28 1.06 2.09
N LYS A 319 -24.52 0.42 3.23
CA LYS A 319 -25.86 0.33 3.86
C LYS A 319 -26.50 1.71 4.01
N ARG A 320 -25.73 2.70 4.44
CA ARG A 320 -26.21 4.07 4.62
C ARG A 320 -26.57 4.73 3.29
N ARG A 321 -25.75 4.50 2.25
CA ARG A 321 -25.95 5.08 0.93
C ARG A 321 -27.13 4.52 0.15
N VAL A 322 -27.51 3.26 0.42
CA VAL A 322 -28.62 2.59 -0.27
C VAL A 322 -29.91 2.57 0.55
N ALA A 323 -29.91 3.10 1.75
CA ALA A 323 -31.06 3.05 2.65
C ALA A 323 -32.32 3.71 2.08
N ASP A 324 -32.15 4.78 1.33
CA ASP A 324 -33.27 5.46 0.64
C ASP A 324 -33.79 4.64 -0.56
N LEU A 325 -32.92 4.04 -1.36
CA LEU A 325 -33.29 3.16 -2.46
C LEU A 325 -34.11 1.96 -1.95
N LEU A 326 -33.68 1.36 -0.85
CA LEU A 326 -34.39 0.22 -0.23
C LEU A 326 -35.74 0.65 0.36
N ARG A 327 -35.83 1.84 0.99
CA ARG A 327 -37.11 2.38 1.47
C ARG A 327 -38.09 2.65 0.33
N ILE A 328 -37.62 3.22 -0.77
CA ILE A 328 -38.46 3.47 -1.95
C ILE A 328 -38.95 2.14 -2.53
N ALA A 329 -38.05 1.17 -2.72
CA ALA A 329 -38.36 -0.15 -3.31
C ALA A 329 -39.32 -0.98 -2.44
N SER A 330 -39.31 -0.77 -1.13
CA SER A 330 -40.20 -1.45 -0.17
C SER A 330 -41.51 -0.68 0.13
N GLY A 331 -41.77 0.41 -0.55
CA GLY A 331 -42.94 1.25 -0.26
C GLY A 331 -42.94 1.84 1.15
N GLY A 332 -41.76 2.06 1.72
CA GLY A 332 -41.56 2.63 3.07
C GLY A 332 -41.53 1.60 4.21
N SER A 333 -41.83 0.33 3.95
CA SER A 333 -41.85 -0.72 5.00
C SER A 333 -40.44 -1.15 5.45
N GLY A 334 -39.40 -0.92 4.64
CA GLY A 334 -38.04 -1.46 4.84
C GLY A 334 -37.91 -2.95 4.51
N ILE A 335 -39.00 -3.62 4.20
CA ILE A 335 -39.05 -5.05 3.86
C ILE A 335 -39.32 -5.18 2.36
N LEU A 336 -38.37 -5.68 1.61
CA LEU A 336 -38.54 -5.93 0.18
C LEU A 336 -39.53 -7.08 -0.08
N PRO A 337 -40.36 -6.97 -1.14
CA PRO A 337 -41.29 -8.05 -1.53
C PRO A 337 -40.55 -9.38 -1.73
N GLN A 338 -41.23 -10.50 -1.51
CA GLN A 338 -40.65 -11.81 -1.79
C GLN A 338 -40.41 -11.99 -3.30
N GLY A 339 -39.40 -12.77 -3.68
CA GLY A 339 -39.00 -13.01 -5.06
C GLY A 339 -37.73 -12.26 -5.46
N GLU A 340 -37.42 -12.26 -6.74
CA GLU A 340 -36.24 -11.59 -7.29
C GLU A 340 -36.38 -10.08 -7.24
N LEU A 341 -35.24 -9.38 -7.08
CA LEU A 341 -35.21 -7.93 -7.16
C LEU A 341 -35.38 -7.46 -8.60
N HIS A 342 -36.04 -6.32 -8.75
CA HIS A 342 -36.12 -5.67 -10.07
C HIS A 342 -34.71 -5.38 -10.62
N PRO A 343 -34.40 -5.71 -11.89
CA PRO A 343 -33.06 -5.54 -12.45
C PRO A 343 -32.51 -4.10 -12.35
N ASP A 344 -33.37 -3.09 -12.46
CA ASP A 344 -32.96 -1.69 -12.30
C ASP A 344 -32.52 -1.37 -10.87
N LEU A 345 -33.20 -1.97 -9.86
CA LEU A 345 -32.79 -1.82 -8.48
C LEU A 345 -31.44 -2.49 -8.25
N VAL A 346 -31.24 -3.71 -8.76
CA VAL A 346 -29.93 -4.40 -8.70
C VAL A 346 -28.85 -3.54 -9.33
N ASN A 347 -29.08 -2.98 -10.52
CA ASN A 347 -28.12 -2.10 -11.18
C ASN A 347 -27.79 -0.85 -10.35
N ARG A 348 -28.80 -0.21 -9.73
CA ARG A 348 -28.59 0.95 -8.86
C ARG A 348 -27.79 0.60 -7.62
N LEU A 349 -28.13 -0.49 -6.94
CA LEU A 349 -27.42 -0.96 -5.77
C LEU A 349 -25.97 -1.32 -6.09
N ALA A 350 -25.71 -2.01 -7.22
CA ALA A 350 -24.38 -2.36 -7.68
C ALA A 350 -23.52 -1.11 -7.98
N ASN A 351 -24.10 -0.11 -8.64
CA ASN A 351 -23.40 1.14 -8.91
C ASN A 351 -23.07 1.93 -7.62
N GLU A 352 -23.98 1.96 -6.64
CA GLU A 352 -23.67 2.60 -5.35
C GLU A 352 -22.63 1.81 -4.55
N ALA A 353 -22.63 0.49 -4.62
CA ALA A 353 -21.59 -0.34 -4.00
C ALA A 353 -20.22 -0.09 -4.64
N ALA A 354 -20.12 -0.14 -5.96
CA ALA A 354 -18.88 0.12 -6.69
C ALA A 354 -18.35 1.54 -6.47
N LYS A 355 -19.24 2.53 -6.42
CA LYS A 355 -18.87 3.91 -6.09
C LYS A 355 -18.35 4.05 -4.66
N SER A 356 -19.01 3.38 -3.69
CA SER A 356 -18.55 3.36 -2.29
C SER A 356 -17.20 2.68 -2.15
N ALA A 357 -16.99 1.56 -2.84
CA ALA A 357 -15.71 0.86 -2.90
C ALA A 357 -14.60 1.74 -3.47
N GLY A 358 -14.86 2.44 -4.57
CA GLY A 358 -13.91 3.39 -5.15
C GLY A 358 -13.55 4.55 -4.22
N HIS A 359 -14.49 5.03 -3.39
CA HIS A 359 -14.21 6.05 -2.38
C HIS A 359 -13.34 5.50 -1.25
N VAL A 360 -13.66 4.31 -0.72
CA VAL A 360 -12.86 3.65 0.32
C VAL A 360 -11.45 3.38 -0.18
N LEU A 361 -11.30 2.82 -1.39
CA LEU A 361 -10.01 2.60 -2.04
C LEU A 361 -9.18 3.89 -2.11
N ASN A 362 -9.78 4.99 -2.57
CA ASN A 362 -9.10 6.29 -2.65
C ASN A 362 -8.72 6.83 -1.26
N MET A 363 -9.55 6.66 -0.23
CA MET A 363 -9.23 7.06 1.15
C MET A 363 -8.03 6.28 1.68
N CYS A 364 -8.03 4.96 1.50
CA CYS A 364 -6.94 4.07 1.92
C CYS A 364 -5.61 4.42 1.24
N ILE A 365 -5.61 4.63 -0.09
CA ILE A 365 -4.38 4.99 -0.82
C ILE A 365 -3.87 6.38 -0.43
N ARG A 366 -4.75 7.38 -0.32
CA ARG A 366 -4.34 8.74 0.07
C ARG A 366 -3.73 8.81 1.45
N ALA A 367 -4.19 7.97 2.36
CA ALA A 367 -3.68 7.89 3.72
C ALA A 367 -2.17 7.60 3.79
N LEU A 368 -1.60 6.90 2.80
CA LEU A 368 -0.17 6.60 2.76
C LEU A 368 0.71 7.86 2.83
N ASP A 369 0.27 8.98 2.26
CA ASP A 369 1.02 10.24 2.32
C ASP A 369 1.01 10.87 3.72
N TYR A 370 0.13 10.43 4.60
CA TYR A 370 -0.04 10.89 5.97
C TYR A 370 0.45 9.87 7.00
N CYS A 371 1.21 8.87 6.56
CA CYS A 371 1.83 7.86 7.43
C CYS A 371 3.24 8.28 7.85
N PRO A 372 3.72 7.84 9.01
CA PRO A 372 5.13 7.97 9.36
C PRO A 372 5.99 7.17 8.38
N PRO A 373 7.26 7.56 8.13
CA PRO A 373 8.08 6.88 7.12
C PRO A 373 8.65 5.54 7.58
N VAL A 374 8.54 5.23 8.88
CA VAL A 374 9.07 4.02 9.52
C VAL A 374 8.11 3.52 10.60
N ASP A 375 8.16 2.25 10.94
CA ASP A 375 7.56 1.67 12.15
C ASP A 375 6.05 1.96 12.29
N ILE A 376 5.29 1.81 11.19
CA ILE A 376 3.85 2.09 11.15
C ILE A 376 3.07 1.17 12.09
N THR A 377 1.97 1.69 12.64
CA THR A 377 0.95 0.92 13.36
C THR A 377 -0.44 1.11 12.74
N PHE A 378 -1.34 0.15 12.94
CA PHE A 378 -2.72 0.26 12.44
C PHE A 378 -3.46 1.47 13.01
N GLY A 379 -3.14 1.86 14.25
CA GLY A 379 -3.70 3.06 14.85
C GLY A 379 -3.25 4.35 14.16
N GLU A 380 -1.97 4.43 13.74
CA GLU A 380 -1.47 5.59 12.97
C GLU A 380 -2.07 5.62 11.56
N TYR A 381 -2.28 4.45 10.97
CA TYR A 381 -2.97 4.38 9.68
C TYR A 381 -4.42 4.90 9.76
N LEU A 382 -5.16 4.60 10.84
CA LEU A 382 -6.47 5.22 11.08
C LEU A 382 -6.37 6.75 11.12
N ARG A 383 -5.40 7.30 11.86
CA ARG A 383 -5.17 8.76 11.90
C ARG A 383 -4.86 9.33 10.52
N ALA A 384 -4.07 8.62 9.74
CA ALA A 384 -3.72 8.99 8.38
C ALA A 384 -4.97 9.03 7.46
N ILE A 385 -5.84 8.02 7.53
CA ILE A 385 -7.12 7.98 6.79
C ILE A 385 -7.97 9.21 7.12
N ILE A 386 -8.18 9.48 8.41
CA ILE A 386 -9.02 10.58 8.86
C ILE A 386 -8.43 11.94 8.45
N SER A 387 -7.12 12.15 8.66
CA SER A 387 -6.44 13.42 8.34
C SER A 387 -6.42 13.69 6.83
N ALA A 388 -6.11 12.69 6.02
CA ALA A 388 -6.09 12.81 4.57
C ALA A 388 -7.47 13.10 3.98
N ASP A 389 -8.53 12.54 4.58
CA ASP A 389 -9.89 12.77 4.12
C ASP A 389 -10.38 14.16 4.49
N VAL A 390 -10.14 14.61 5.72
CA VAL A 390 -10.52 15.96 6.18
C VAL A 390 -9.89 17.07 5.34
N ASP A 391 -8.65 16.89 4.91
CA ASP A 391 -7.97 17.88 4.06
C ASP A 391 -8.69 18.06 2.71
N LEU A 392 -9.18 16.98 2.14
CA LEU A 392 -9.83 17.01 0.83
C LEU A 392 -11.34 17.23 0.89
N ILE A 393 -12.01 16.65 1.90
CA ILE A 393 -13.46 16.66 2.08
C ILE A 393 -13.80 17.31 3.43
N LYS A 394 -14.24 18.56 3.38
CA LYS A 394 -14.55 19.33 4.62
C LYS A 394 -15.74 18.77 5.36
N GLU A 395 -16.82 18.45 4.63
CA GLU A 395 -18.07 17.95 5.21
C GLU A 395 -18.29 16.48 4.83
N ASP A 396 -18.30 15.61 5.84
CA ASP A 396 -18.57 14.17 5.67
C ASP A 396 -20.07 13.88 5.83
N THR A 397 -20.86 14.23 4.82
CA THR A 397 -22.32 14.06 4.82
C THR A 397 -22.77 12.59 4.93
N TRP A 398 -21.91 11.66 4.54
CA TRP A 398 -22.20 10.22 4.54
C TRP A 398 -21.57 9.46 5.72
N ASN A 399 -20.83 10.17 6.61
CA ASN A 399 -20.15 9.64 7.78
C ASN A 399 -19.16 8.51 7.45
N TYR A 400 -18.36 8.70 6.40
CA TYR A 400 -17.28 7.76 6.06
C TYR A 400 -16.25 7.66 7.19
N ARG A 401 -15.84 8.80 7.74
CA ARG A 401 -14.87 8.85 8.85
C ARG A 401 -15.37 8.11 10.07
N LEU A 402 -16.63 8.33 10.45
CA LEU A 402 -17.24 7.64 11.58
C LEU A 402 -17.30 6.11 11.36
N ALA A 403 -17.56 5.65 10.13
CA ALA A 403 -17.58 4.23 9.81
C ALA A 403 -16.19 3.59 10.02
N PHE A 404 -15.11 4.25 9.61
CA PHE A 404 -13.75 3.80 9.90
C PHE A 404 -13.44 3.79 11.40
N ILE A 405 -13.74 4.87 12.10
CA ILE A 405 -13.49 5.00 13.56
C ILE A 405 -14.19 3.87 14.32
N ASP A 406 -15.45 3.60 14.01
CA ASP A 406 -16.21 2.55 14.69
C ASP A 406 -15.68 1.14 14.40
N ALA A 407 -15.35 0.85 13.14
CA ALA A 407 -14.83 -0.46 12.73
C ALA A 407 -13.46 -0.78 13.37
N PHE A 408 -12.57 0.21 13.47
CA PHE A 408 -11.27 0.06 14.15
C PHE A 408 -11.44 -0.09 15.66
N ARG A 409 -12.30 0.72 16.28
CA ARG A 409 -12.62 0.64 17.70
C ARG A 409 -13.13 -0.74 18.10
N ARG A 410 -14.03 -1.31 17.32
CA ARG A 410 -14.60 -2.65 17.58
C ARG A 410 -13.56 -3.77 17.57
N ARG A 411 -12.41 -3.55 16.91
CA ARG A 411 -11.28 -4.48 16.85
C ARG A 411 -10.13 -4.12 17.78
N GLY A 412 -10.35 -3.20 18.72
CA GLY A 412 -9.32 -2.82 19.69
C GLY A 412 -8.13 -2.04 19.11
N ILE A 413 -8.24 -1.52 17.88
CA ILE A 413 -7.18 -0.73 17.25
C ILE A 413 -7.28 0.71 17.71
N TYR A 414 -6.35 1.11 18.59
CA TYR A 414 -6.30 2.45 19.17
C TYR A 414 -4.98 3.13 18.87
N PRO A 415 -5.00 4.37 18.33
CA PRO A 415 -3.77 5.13 18.14
C PRO A 415 -3.09 5.47 19.46
N SER A 416 -1.77 5.35 19.51
CA SER A 416 -0.99 5.73 20.69
C SER A 416 -1.09 7.23 20.99
N GLY A 417 -1.15 7.60 22.28
CA GLY A 417 -1.19 8.98 22.71
C GLY A 417 -2.53 9.70 22.53
N ILE A 418 -3.56 9.04 22.02
CA ILE A 418 -4.91 9.59 21.84
C ILE A 418 -5.79 9.24 23.04
N LYS A 419 -6.47 10.24 23.58
CA LYS A 419 -7.38 10.09 24.74
C LYS A 419 -8.84 9.89 24.36
N SER A 420 -9.22 10.22 23.14
CA SER A 420 -10.58 10.14 22.63
C SER A 420 -10.56 9.71 21.16
N LEU A 421 -11.50 8.86 20.76
CA LEU A 421 -11.69 8.46 19.36
C LEU A 421 -12.64 9.40 18.61
N SER A 422 -12.66 10.68 18.95
CA SER A 422 -13.34 11.69 18.14
C SER A 422 -12.54 12.02 16.88
N GLU A 423 -13.24 12.46 15.82
CA GLU A 423 -12.59 12.89 14.59
C GLU A 423 -11.50 13.94 14.83
N GLU A 424 -11.79 14.93 15.70
CA GLU A 424 -10.87 16.02 16.05
C GLU A 424 -9.61 15.50 16.74
N SER A 425 -9.76 14.51 17.64
CA SER A 425 -8.62 13.93 18.37
C SER A 425 -7.73 13.05 17.49
N LEU A 426 -8.31 12.43 16.48
CA LEU A 426 -7.59 11.56 15.55
C LEU A 426 -6.81 12.33 14.49
N ARG A 427 -7.22 13.55 14.17
CA ARG A 427 -6.48 14.37 13.20
C ARG A 427 -5.05 14.62 13.66
N TYR A 428 -4.13 14.65 12.72
CA TYR A 428 -2.85 15.28 12.97
C TYR A 428 -3.06 16.78 13.18
N ILE A 429 -2.39 17.33 14.19
CA ILE A 429 -2.53 18.73 14.50
C ILE A 429 -1.72 19.53 13.48
N ASN A 430 -2.35 20.53 12.85
CA ASN A 430 -1.64 21.61 12.20
C ASN A 430 -0.91 22.36 13.30
N ASP A 431 0.40 22.35 13.32
CA ASP A 431 1.12 22.87 14.46
C ASP A 431 1.03 24.41 14.54
N PRO A 432 0.22 24.97 15.45
CA PRO A 432 0.21 26.39 15.71
C PRO A 432 1.34 26.85 16.64
N PHE A 433 2.17 25.91 17.15
CA PHE A 433 3.18 26.16 18.19
C PHE A 433 4.61 26.17 17.68
N VAL A 434 4.82 26.23 16.36
CA VAL A 434 6.15 26.48 15.82
C VAL A 434 6.54 27.91 16.18
N GLU A 435 7.62 28.09 16.98
CA GLU A 435 8.13 29.42 17.34
C GLU A 435 8.39 30.25 16.07
N GLU A 436 8.22 31.56 16.15
CA GLU A 436 8.38 32.49 15.04
C GLU A 436 9.74 32.35 14.31
N LYS A 437 10.80 32.01 15.06
CA LYS A 437 12.12 31.74 14.47
C LYS A 437 12.12 30.52 13.56
N THR A 438 11.53 29.41 14.01
CA THR A 438 11.43 28.16 13.26
C THR A 438 10.49 28.31 12.07
N LYS A 439 9.43 29.10 12.22
CA LYS A 439 8.53 29.45 11.13
C LYS A 439 9.25 30.17 9.97
N ARG A 440 10.10 31.15 10.28
CA ARG A 440 10.93 31.82 9.26
C ARG A 440 11.92 30.88 8.57
N LEU A 441 12.45 29.90 9.29
CA LEU A 441 13.34 28.89 8.68
C LEU A 441 12.56 27.96 7.74
N PHE A 442 11.33 27.62 8.07
CA PHE A 442 10.45 26.86 7.19
C PHE A 442 10.03 27.66 5.95
N GLU A 443 9.84 28.98 6.05
CA GLU A 443 9.58 29.85 4.90
C GLU A 443 10.71 29.78 3.85
N ILE A 444 11.96 29.78 4.30
CA ILE A 444 13.13 29.62 3.40
C ILE A 444 13.15 28.27 2.70
N ILE A 445 12.77 27.19 3.43
CA ILE A 445 12.63 25.86 2.84
C ILE A 445 11.45 25.83 1.88
N ALA A 446 10.33 26.46 2.22
CA ALA A 446 9.15 26.52 1.38
C ALA A 446 9.44 27.25 0.05
N ASP A 447 10.20 28.34 0.07
CA ASP A 447 10.64 29.03 -1.17
C ASP A 447 11.49 28.11 -2.06
N PHE A 448 12.44 27.37 -1.49
CA PHE A 448 13.22 26.37 -2.22
C PHE A 448 12.33 25.25 -2.80
N LEU A 449 11.34 24.80 -2.03
CA LEU A 449 10.38 23.78 -2.49
C LEU A 449 9.44 24.32 -3.58
N LYS A 450 9.21 25.64 -3.62
CA LYS A 450 8.45 26.28 -4.68
C LYS A 450 9.19 26.25 -6.02
N ASP A 451 10.52 26.39 -6.00
CA ASP A 451 11.33 26.22 -7.19
C ASP A 451 11.28 24.79 -7.70
N TYR A 452 11.38 23.80 -6.80
CA TYR A 452 11.15 22.39 -7.13
C TYR A 452 9.80 22.16 -7.81
N ARG A 453 8.71 22.72 -7.25
CA ARG A 453 7.38 22.64 -7.85
C ARG A 453 7.38 23.18 -9.28
N ASN A 454 7.96 24.35 -9.50
CA ASN A 454 7.96 25.02 -10.80
C ASN A 454 8.66 24.18 -11.87
N GLU A 455 9.69 23.43 -11.51
CA GLU A 455 10.37 22.52 -12.42
C GLU A 455 9.56 21.24 -12.69
N VAL A 456 8.92 20.67 -11.67
CA VAL A 456 8.27 19.34 -11.77
C VAL A 456 6.83 19.40 -12.28
N ILE A 457 6.10 20.49 -12.07
CA ILE A 457 4.64 20.53 -12.26
C ILE A 457 4.18 20.22 -13.70
N TYR A 458 5.02 20.47 -14.69
CA TYR A 458 4.71 20.21 -16.10
C TYR A 458 5.46 18.99 -16.66
N VAL A 459 6.25 18.31 -15.84
CA VAL A 459 7.00 17.13 -16.25
C VAL A 459 6.13 15.89 -16.14
N ASN A 460 5.99 15.15 -17.24
CA ASN A 460 5.21 13.91 -17.30
C ASN A 460 6.09 12.66 -17.37
N GLU A 461 7.35 12.82 -17.69
CA GLU A 461 8.32 11.73 -17.81
C GLU A 461 8.81 11.32 -16.42
N ARG A 462 8.59 10.04 -16.06
CA ARG A 462 8.90 9.51 -14.72
C ARG A 462 10.39 9.60 -14.36
N GLU A 463 11.26 9.30 -15.32
CA GLU A 463 12.72 9.41 -15.15
C GLU A 463 13.13 10.85 -14.83
N ARG A 464 12.59 11.81 -15.56
CA ARG A 464 12.88 13.22 -15.34
C ARG A 464 12.36 13.72 -13.98
N ILE A 465 11.17 13.28 -13.56
CA ILE A 465 10.65 13.57 -12.21
C ILE A 465 11.59 13.01 -11.13
N TYR A 466 12.08 11.78 -11.32
CA TYR A 466 13.04 11.16 -10.40
C TYR A 466 14.36 11.92 -10.33
N GLU A 467 14.96 12.27 -11.49
CA GLU A 467 16.21 13.03 -11.56
C GLU A 467 16.10 14.38 -10.85
N ILE A 468 15.06 15.18 -11.17
CA ILE A 468 14.83 16.47 -10.52
C ILE A 468 14.68 16.29 -9.01
N SER A 469 13.88 15.32 -8.56
CA SER A 469 13.68 15.06 -7.13
C SER A 469 14.98 14.68 -6.43
N ARG A 470 15.80 13.85 -7.04
CA ARG A 470 17.13 13.46 -6.52
C ARG A 470 18.07 14.65 -6.43
N ASP A 471 18.12 15.48 -7.47
CA ASP A 471 19.00 16.65 -7.53
C ASP A 471 18.57 17.70 -6.48
N TYR A 472 17.27 17.88 -6.26
CA TYR A 472 16.77 18.75 -5.19
C TYR A 472 17.02 18.20 -3.78
N ILE A 473 17.05 16.88 -3.60
CA ILE A 473 17.40 16.25 -2.31
C ILE A 473 18.89 16.40 -2.02
N GLY A 474 19.74 15.99 -2.96
CA GLY A 474 21.20 15.89 -2.76
C GLY A 474 21.97 17.16 -3.03
N GLY A 475 21.44 18.02 -3.86
CA GLY A 475 22.13 19.20 -4.43
C GLY A 475 22.91 18.87 -5.69
N THR A 476 23.29 19.93 -6.41
CA THR A 476 24.11 19.88 -7.62
C THR A 476 25.42 20.64 -7.43
N GLN A 477 26.31 20.62 -8.43
CA GLN A 477 27.56 21.40 -8.37
C GLN A 477 27.26 22.88 -8.24
N GLY A 478 27.46 23.44 -7.04
CA GLY A 478 27.24 24.84 -6.71
C GLY A 478 25.98 25.19 -5.95
N GLU A 479 25.00 24.27 -5.86
CA GLU A 479 23.74 24.48 -5.12
C GLU A 479 23.53 23.44 -4.04
N LYS A 480 23.20 23.92 -2.81
CA LYS A 480 22.87 23.05 -1.67
C LYS A 480 21.49 22.45 -1.85
N GLY A 481 21.39 21.12 -1.77
CA GLY A 481 20.14 20.40 -1.78
C GLY A 481 19.37 20.51 -0.46
N LEU A 482 18.15 19.96 -0.43
CA LEU A 482 17.24 19.99 0.71
C LEU A 482 17.88 19.38 1.96
N HIS A 483 18.62 18.28 1.82
CA HIS A 483 19.33 17.63 2.91
C HIS A 483 20.32 18.59 3.62
N GLN A 484 21.17 19.27 2.85
CA GLN A 484 22.14 20.22 3.40
C GLN A 484 21.45 21.45 3.99
N ARG A 485 20.38 21.95 3.33
CA ARG A 485 19.61 23.10 3.82
C ARG A 485 18.97 22.79 5.17
N ILE A 486 18.37 21.62 5.34
CA ILE A 486 17.80 21.18 6.61
C ILE A 486 18.88 21.09 7.67
N PHE A 487 20.01 20.43 7.38
CA PHE A 487 21.09 20.28 8.35
C PHE A 487 21.59 21.63 8.88
N PHE A 488 22.03 22.54 7.97
CA PHE A 488 22.61 23.81 8.38
C PHE A 488 21.61 24.83 8.96
N LYS A 489 20.31 24.65 8.71
CA LYS A 489 19.28 25.54 9.25
C LYS A 489 18.77 25.11 10.61
N PHE A 490 18.77 23.81 10.88
CA PHE A 490 18.20 23.24 12.08
C PHE A 490 19.26 22.56 13.00
N GLU A 491 20.55 22.73 12.70
CA GLU A 491 21.61 22.28 13.61
C GLU A 491 21.41 22.86 15.02
N ASP A 492 21.53 22.01 16.06
CA ASP A 492 21.27 22.36 17.46
C ASP A 492 19.86 22.94 17.77
N SER A 493 18.90 22.78 16.87
CA SER A 493 17.54 23.24 17.07
C SER A 493 16.72 22.27 17.92
N THR A 494 16.59 22.56 19.20
CA THR A 494 15.75 21.76 20.13
C THR A 494 14.27 21.74 19.71
N GLU A 495 13.76 22.81 19.08
CA GLU A 495 12.39 22.82 18.56
C GLU A 495 12.20 21.87 17.39
N PHE A 496 13.16 21.85 16.46
CA PHE A 496 13.10 20.95 15.32
C PHE A 496 13.23 19.49 15.79
N GLU A 497 14.04 19.22 16.81
CA GLU A 497 14.11 17.90 17.46
C GLU A 497 12.78 17.53 18.12
N LYS A 498 12.10 18.44 18.81
CA LYS A 498 10.76 18.20 19.38
C LYS A 498 9.71 17.94 18.30
N LEU A 499 9.78 18.67 17.20
CA LEU A 499 8.85 18.53 16.09
C LEU A 499 9.01 17.21 15.35
N THR A 500 10.25 16.81 15.06
CA THR A 500 10.58 15.64 14.27
C THR A 500 10.83 14.38 15.07
N GLY A 501 11.17 14.52 16.36
CA GLY A 501 11.62 13.44 17.22
C GLY A 501 13.00 12.87 16.85
N LEU A 502 13.77 13.59 16.02
CA LEU A 502 15.07 13.19 15.51
C LEU A 502 16.18 14.01 16.17
N VAL A 503 17.42 13.51 16.11
CA VAL A 503 18.60 14.13 16.72
C VAL A 503 19.27 15.07 15.73
N PHE A 504 19.36 16.36 16.07
CA PHE A 504 20.07 17.40 15.30
C PHE A 504 21.13 18.14 16.12
N THR A 505 21.29 17.79 17.40
CA THR A 505 22.34 18.36 18.26
C THR A 505 23.74 18.00 17.74
N LEU A 506 24.64 18.97 17.71
CA LEU A 506 26.05 18.78 17.36
C LEU A 506 26.91 18.35 18.55
N ASN A 507 26.41 18.48 19.78
CA ASN A 507 27.12 18.10 20.99
C ASN A 507 26.74 16.68 21.42
N ASN A 508 27.69 15.76 21.36
CA ASN A 508 27.56 14.40 21.88
C ASN A 508 26.38 13.59 21.28
N TRP A 509 26.04 13.76 19.98
CA TRP A 509 24.98 12.99 19.34
C TRP A 509 25.24 11.47 19.38
N GLN A 510 26.53 11.08 19.52
CA GLN A 510 26.95 9.68 19.62
C GLN A 510 26.32 8.99 20.84
N GLN A 511 26.05 9.73 21.93
CA GLN A 511 25.40 9.18 23.12
C GLN A 511 23.98 8.66 22.84
N TYR A 512 23.35 9.09 21.74
CA TYR A 512 22.03 8.61 21.30
C TYR A 512 22.13 7.43 20.33
N GLY A 513 23.34 6.93 20.06
CA GLY A 513 23.58 5.84 19.10
C GLY A 513 23.37 6.24 17.65
N VAL A 514 23.09 7.50 17.35
CA VAL A 514 22.85 7.98 15.99
C VAL A 514 24.15 7.93 15.19
N ARG A 515 24.07 7.39 13.98
CA ARG A 515 25.20 7.30 13.07
C ARG A 515 25.77 8.68 12.77
N SER A 516 27.10 8.77 12.71
CA SER A 516 27.80 9.99 12.27
C SER A 516 27.67 10.21 10.77
N SER A 517 27.52 11.47 10.36
CA SER A 517 27.50 11.84 8.93
C SER A 517 28.90 11.66 8.32
N LYS A 518 28.96 11.23 7.05
CA LYS A 518 30.21 11.17 6.28
C LYS A 518 30.65 12.52 5.73
N ASN A 519 29.69 13.42 5.54
CA ASN A 519 29.90 14.67 4.77
C ASN A 519 30.09 15.90 5.68
N TYR A 520 29.72 15.82 6.95
CA TYR A 520 29.83 16.91 7.91
C TYR A 520 29.95 16.37 9.34
N ASN A 521 30.42 17.18 10.24
CA ASN A 521 30.53 16.80 11.65
C ASN A 521 29.17 16.95 12.34
N GLY A 522 28.45 15.84 12.47
CA GLY A 522 27.11 15.83 13.07
C GLY A 522 26.36 14.51 12.86
N PRO A 523 25.12 14.43 13.36
CA PRO A 523 24.28 13.24 13.21
C PRO A 523 23.86 13.04 11.75
N SER A 524 23.85 11.78 11.30
CA SER A 524 23.38 11.43 9.96
C SER A 524 21.87 11.31 9.92
N PHE A 525 21.25 11.79 8.88
CA PHE A 525 19.87 11.50 8.51
C PHE A 525 19.73 11.41 6.99
N ARG A 526 18.61 10.93 6.49
CA ARG A 526 18.29 10.88 5.06
C ARG A 526 17.03 11.68 4.79
N VAL A 527 17.01 12.39 3.67
CA VAL A 527 15.79 12.96 3.09
C VAL A 527 15.34 12.03 1.99
N GLN A 528 14.08 11.64 2.02
CA GLN A 528 13.52 10.69 1.07
C GLN A 528 12.18 11.17 0.54
N ASN A 529 11.79 10.62 -0.61
CA ASN A 529 10.44 10.73 -1.14
C ASN A 529 9.97 12.18 -1.34
N LEU A 530 10.86 13.08 -1.82
CA LEU A 530 10.44 14.42 -2.21
C LEU A 530 9.45 14.32 -3.39
N ARG A 531 8.20 14.77 -3.17
CA ARG A 531 7.09 14.59 -4.10
C ARG A 531 6.19 15.80 -4.13
N LEU A 532 5.78 16.19 -5.34
CA LEU A 532 4.69 17.12 -5.57
C LEU A 532 3.37 16.33 -5.63
N VAL A 533 2.39 16.78 -4.87
CA VAL A 533 1.04 16.23 -4.83
C VAL A 533 0.06 17.31 -5.28
N SER A 534 -0.74 17.02 -6.29
CA SER A 534 -1.82 17.89 -6.74
C SER A 534 -3.12 17.12 -6.82
N ARG A 535 -4.07 17.46 -5.95
CA ARG A 535 -5.38 16.79 -5.85
C ARG A 535 -6.51 17.78 -6.01
N THR A 536 -7.60 17.31 -6.61
CA THR A 536 -8.84 18.08 -6.72
C THR A 536 -9.93 17.38 -5.93
N GLY A 537 -10.51 18.09 -4.99
CA GLY A 537 -11.66 17.60 -4.21
C GLY A 537 -12.97 17.64 -4.99
N PRO A 538 -14.03 17.00 -4.47
CA PRO A 538 -15.33 16.91 -5.15
C PRO A 538 -15.97 18.28 -5.46
N LEU A 539 -15.66 19.31 -4.68
CA LEU A 539 -16.15 20.68 -4.86
C LEU A 539 -15.22 21.55 -5.71
N GLY A 540 -14.23 20.95 -6.37
CA GLY A 540 -13.25 21.68 -7.19
C GLY A 540 -12.12 22.36 -6.40
N ASN A 541 -12.09 22.22 -5.07
CA ASN A 541 -10.97 22.68 -4.26
C ASN A 541 -9.71 21.91 -4.62
N LYS A 542 -8.62 22.64 -4.82
CA LYS A 542 -7.30 22.06 -5.11
C LYS A 542 -6.45 22.01 -3.85
N ILE A 543 -5.68 20.95 -3.73
CA ILE A 543 -4.65 20.77 -2.72
C ILE A 543 -3.34 20.61 -3.45
N ASN A 544 -2.37 21.47 -3.12
CA ASN A 544 -1.02 21.42 -3.67
C ASN A 544 -0.03 21.31 -2.51
N TYR A 545 0.47 20.09 -2.29
CA TYR A 545 1.43 19.81 -1.23
C TYR A 545 2.75 19.34 -1.79
N ILE A 546 3.82 19.65 -1.08
CA ILE A 546 5.09 18.95 -1.19
C ILE A 546 5.28 18.09 0.04
N ILE A 547 5.60 16.83 -0.20
CA ILE A 547 5.80 15.83 0.84
C ILE A 547 7.21 15.29 0.71
N PHE A 548 7.91 15.18 1.83
CA PHE A 548 9.16 14.45 1.94
C PHE A 548 9.29 13.84 3.34
N SER A 549 10.17 12.88 3.47
CA SER A 549 10.41 12.19 4.74
C SER A 549 11.84 12.35 5.19
N LEU A 550 12.01 12.55 6.50
CA LEU A 550 13.29 12.47 7.19
C LEU A 550 13.38 11.13 7.88
N VAL A 551 14.50 10.43 7.73
CA VAL A 551 14.73 9.14 8.37
C VAL A 551 16.11 9.13 9.01
N GLN A 552 16.19 8.60 10.23
CA GLN A 552 17.41 8.53 11.02
C GLN A 552 17.50 7.17 11.70
N ARG A 553 18.69 6.62 11.79
CA ARG A 553 18.94 5.35 12.48
C ARG A 553 19.86 5.50 13.68
N ALA A 554 19.58 4.72 14.73
CA ALA A 554 20.37 4.64 15.93
C ALA A 554 20.70 3.18 16.26
N GLY A 555 21.91 2.93 16.75
CA GLY A 555 22.30 1.64 17.28
C GLY A 555 21.87 1.52 18.74
N VAL A 556 21.09 0.50 19.06
CA VAL A 556 20.58 0.23 20.40
C VAL A 556 20.91 -1.17 20.85
N VAL A 557 21.17 -1.33 22.15
CA VAL A 557 21.41 -2.63 22.81
C VAL A 557 20.44 -2.76 23.96
N VAL A 558 19.71 -3.87 24.02
CA VAL A 558 18.87 -4.21 25.16
C VAL A 558 19.51 -5.34 25.94
N LYS A 559 19.75 -5.08 27.22
CA LYS A 559 20.31 -6.06 28.18
C LYS A 559 19.59 -5.93 29.52
N ASP A 560 19.03 -7.03 30.03
CA ASP A 560 18.28 -7.05 31.28
C ASP A 560 17.20 -5.93 31.36
N SER A 561 16.45 -5.76 30.28
CA SER A 561 15.41 -4.71 30.08
C SER A 561 15.96 -3.27 30.20
N LYS A 562 17.25 -3.07 30.09
CA LYS A 562 17.89 -1.74 30.05
C LYS A 562 18.33 -1.44 28.62
N VAL A 563 17.96 -0.25 28.15
CA VAL A 563 18.36 0.26 26.83
C VAL A 563 19.69 1.01 26.98
N SER A 564 20.63 0.68 26.12
CA SER A 564 21.87 1.43 25.92
C SER A 564 22.10 1.62 24.42
N THR A 565 23.09 2.42 24.05
CA THR A 565 23.37 2.76 22.66
C THR A 565 24.77 2.32 22.27
N TYR A 566 24.96 2.08 20.96
CA TYR A 566 26.27 1.89 20.36
C TYR A 566 26.37 2.69 19.05
N GLU A 567 27.56 3.08 18.66
CA GLU A 567 27.78 3.77 17.39
C GLU A 567 27.69 2.77 16.22
N ILE A 568 26.82 3.06 15.26
CA ILE A 568 26.71 2.26 14.05
C ILE A 568 27.91 2.56 13.14
N LYS A 569 28.72 1.54 12.83
CA LYS A 569 29.81 1.62 11.87
C LYS A 569 29.52 0.76 10.65
N ASP A 570 29.87 1.28 9.48
CA ASP A 570 29.69 0.54 8.22
C ASP A 570 30.52 -0.74 8.25
N LYS A 571 29.91 -1.87 7.91
CA LYS A 571 30.52 -3.21 7.83
C LYS A 571 30.89 -3.86 9.17
N GLU A 572 30.61 -3.26 10.33
CA GLU A 572 30.71 -3.91 11.61
C GLU A 572 29.35 -4.54 11.99
N GLU A 573 29.37 -5.76 12.51
CA GLU A 573 28.17 -6.40 13.04
C GLU A 573 27.73 -5.71 14.33
N PRO A 574 26.40 -5.62 14.60
CA PRO A 574 25.92 -5.12 15.87
C PRO A 574 26.53 -5.92 17.06
N PRO A 575 26.78 -5.28 18.20
CA PRO A 575 27.19 -6.00 19.42
C PRO A 575 26.09 -7.00 19.81
N LYS A 576 26.47 -8.01 20.60
CA LYS A 576 25.53 -9.05 21.06
C LYS A 576 24.29 -8.41 21.74
N GLY A 577 23.10 -8.68 21.23
CA GLY A 577 21.83 -8.06 21.66
C GLY A 577 21.61 -6.64 21.12
N GLY A 578 22.44 -6.20 20.18
CA GLY A 578 22.30 -4.92 19.51
C GLY A 578 21.53 -5.05 18.19
N PHE A 579 20.79 -4.02 17.84
CA PHE A 579 20.05 -3.90 16.58
C PHE A 579 19.94 -2.44 16.14
N GLU A 580 19.55 -2.23 14.90
CA GLU A 580 19.27 -0.90 14.38
C GLU A 580 17.84 -0.49 14.72
N PHE A 581 17.70 0.73 15.23
CA PHE A 581 16.42 1.34 15.58
C PHE A 581 16.18 2.57 14.70
N TRP A 582 14.97 2.65 14.15
CA TRP A 582 14.64 3.69 13.19
C TRP A 582 13.67 4.72 13.75
N GLY A 583 13.99 5.98 13.51
CA GLY A 583 13.06 7.09 13.65
C GLY A 583 12.89 7.84 12.35
N GLY A 584 11.78 8.57 12.23
CA GLY A 584 11.50 9.34 11.04
C GLY A 584 10.38 10.34 11.23
N CYS A 585 10.26 11.24 10.26
CA CYS A 585 9.19 12.24 10.23
C CYS A 585 8.77 12.50 8.79
N THR A 586 7.48 12.34 8.49
CA THR A 586 6.89 12.79 7.22
C THR A 586 6.49 14.25 7.37
N MET A 587 7.02 15.10 6.51
CA MET A 587 6.77 16.54 6.46
C MET A 587 5.89 16.87 5.26
N ILE A 588 4.78 17.58 5.50
CA ILE A 588 3.83 17.99 4.48
C ILE A 588 3.77 19.52 4.46
N PHE A 589 4.18 20.12 3.34
CA PHE A 589 4.14 21.57 3.12
C PHE A 589 2.98 21.94 2.21
N ASP A 590 2.19 22.89 2.64
CA ASP A 590 1.17 23.55 1.82
C ASP A 590 1.84 24.63 0.96
N LEU A 591 1.76 24.48 -0.35
CA LEU A 591 2.40 25.41 -1.28
C LEU A 591 1.62 26.69 -1.52
N ASP A 592 0.34 26.75 -1.19
CA ASP A 592 -0.47 27.92 -1.37
C ASP A 592 -0.24 28.91 -0.20
N THR A 593 0.01 28.39 0.99
CA THR A 593 0.28 29.16 2.21
C THR A 593 1.78 29.25 2.56
N LEU A 594 2.65 28.46 1.90
CA LEU A 594 4.08 28.32 2.17
C LEU A 594 4.40 27.92 3.63
N ASN A 595 3.51 27.15 4.24
CA ASN A 595 3.64 26.73 5.64
C ASN A 595 3.80 25.22 5.74
N LEU A 596 4.52 24.79 6.79
CA LEU A 596 4.47 23.39 7.22
C LEU A 596 3.04 23.08 7.68
N ARG A 597 2.42 22.11 7.02
CA ARG A 597 1.07 21.66 7.32
C ARG A 597 1.07 20.60 8.41
N TYR A 598 1.91 19.58 8.28
CA TYR A 598 2.03 18.46 9.20
C TYR A 598 3.48 18.01 9.34
N ALA A 599 3.83 17.60 10.56
CA ALA A 599 5.02 16.83 10.89
C ALA A 599 4.56 15.54 11.59
N ILE A 600 4.66 14.41 10.90
CA ILE A 600 4.17 13.12 11.39
C ILE A 600 5.38 12.30 11.82
N ALA A 601 5.66 12.32 13.11
CA ALA A 601 6.90 11.83 13.68
C ALA A 601 6.78 10.44 14.31
N LYS A 602 7.84 9.65 14.10
CA LYS A 602 8.21 8.44 14.86
C LYS A 602 9.54 8.74 15.55
N PRO A 603 9.53 9.15 16.83
CA PRO A 603 10.70 9.73 17.48
C PRO A 603 11.77 8.69 17.86
N ILE A 604 13.04 9.10 17.73
CA ILE A 604 14.18 8.49 18.43
C ILE A 604 14.30 9.08 19.83
N LEU A 605 13.99 10.38 19.98
CA LEU A 605 14.01 11.07 21.26
C LEU A 605 12.64 10.98 21.95
N ASP A 606 12.63 10.92 23.27
CA ASP A 606 11.39 10.98 24.05
C ASP A 606 10.90 12.44 24.13
N PRO A 607 9.72 12.76 23.53
CA PRO A 607 9.21 14.13 23.53
C PRO A 607 8.92 14.68 24.95
N ASP A 608 8.52 13.81 25.88
CA ASP A 608 8.22 14.24 27.25
C ASP A 608 9.48 14.59 28.04
N LEU A 609 10.56 13.84 27.83
CA LEU A 609 11.87 14.16 28.40
C LEU A 609 12.49 15.41 27.77
N LEU A 610 12.27 15.65 26.47
CA LEU A 610 12.69 16.88 25.82
C LEU A 610 11.99 18.11 26.42
N ARG A 611 10.70 18.02 26.75
CA ARG A 611 9.96 19.10 27.46
C ARG A 611 10.55 19.41 28.84
N GLN A 612 11.15 18.42 29.48
CA GLN A 612 11.84 18.57 30.77
C GLN A 612 13.31 18.98 30.62
N GLY A 613 13.76 19.28 29.38
CA GLY A 613 15.16 19.61 29.11
C GLY A 613 16.11 18.42 29.04
N GLN A 614 15.58 17.19 29.08
CA GLN A 614 16.37 15.96 29.00
C GLN A 614 16.21 15.37 27.59
N ARG A 615 17.23 14.65 27.12
CA ARG A 615 17.25 13.95 25.83
C ARG A 615 17.51 12.48 26.08
N ALA A 616 16.59 11.63 25.59
CA ALA A 616 16.72 10.18 25.70
C ALA A 616 16.09 9.50 24.48
N LEU A 617 16.46 8.25 24.26
CA LEU A 617 15.75 7.38 23.33
C LEU A 617 14.33 7.13 23.83
N PHE A 618 13.41 6.88 22.89
CA PHE A 618 12.05 6.47 23.21
C PHE A 618 12.06 4.98 23.62
N GLU A 619 12.45 4.73 24.87
CA GLU A 619 12.78 3.39 25.39
C GLU A 619 11.67 2.37 25.20
N LYS A 620 10.41 2.80 25.33
CA LYS A 620 9.27 1.89 25.12
C LYS A 620 9.29 1.26 23.74
N ARG A 621 9.46 2.05 22.67
CA ARG A 621 9.52 1.54 21.30
C ARG A 621 10.70 0.60 21.08
N VAL A 622 11.86 0.92 21.66
CA VAL A 622 13.06 0.06 21.59
C VAL A 622 12.80 -1.28 22.28
N LEU A 623 12.18 -1.27 23.46
CA LEU A 623 11.83 -2.50 24.18
C LEU A 623 10.75 -3.31 23.45
N ASP A 624 9.76 -2.66 22.88
CA ASP A 624 8.70 -3.33 22.10
C ASP A 624 9.28 -3.98 20.82
N GLN A 625 10.19 -3.30 20.10
CA GLN A 625 10.90 -3.89 18.96
C GLN A 625 11.77 -5.07 19.39
N HIS A 626 12.56 -4.92 20.46
CA HIS A 626 13.40 -5.99 20.98
C HIS A 626 12.57 -7.23 21.35
N ARG A 627 11.45 -7.03 22.05
CA ARG A 627 10.55 -8.12 22.44
C ARG A 627 9.99 -8.82 21.21
N TYR A 628 9.48 -8.06 20.24
CA TYR A 628 8.94 -8.60 19.00
C TYR A 628 9.98 -9.44 18.24
N GLN A 629 11.23 -8.99 18.21
CA GLN A 629 12.33 -9.69 17.52
C GLN A 629 12.91 -10.88 18.28
N THR A 630 12.74 -10.99 19.61
CA THR A 630 13.46 -11.98 20.43
C THR A 630 12.58 -12.89 21.28
N GLU A 631 11.48 -12.39 21.84
CA GLU A 631 10.75 -13.08 22.92
C GLU A 631 9.39 -13.61 22.50
N ASP A 632 8.66 -12.88 21.68
CA ASP A 632 7.26 -13.18 21.40
C ASP A 632 7.07 -14.25 20.32
N GLY A 633 8.18 -14.84 19.82
CA GLY A 633 8.21 -16.11 19.11
C GLY A 633 7.09 -16.32 18.05
N VAL A 634 6.72 -15.25 17.39
CA VAL A 634 5.68 -15.24 16.34
C VAL A 634 6.05 -16.15 15.20
N LEU A 635 7.36 -16.23 14.99
CA LEU A 635 7.95 -17.05 13.97
C LEU A 635 8.67 -18.21 14.67
N SER A 636 8.57 -19.43 14.15
CA SER A 636 9.37 -20.53 14.66
C SER A 636 10.85 -20.18 14.71
N LEU A 637 11.66 -20.83 15.52
CA LEU A 637 13.10 -20.53 15.59
C LEU A 637 13.78 -20.54 14.20
N SER A 638 13.27 -21.36 13.29
CA SER A 638 13.70 -21.39 11.88
C SER A 638 13.25 -20.14 11.11
N GLU A 639 12.04 -19.69 11.31
CA GLU A 639 11.46 -18.48 10.69
C GLU A 639 12.07 -17.22 11.29
N GLN A 640 12.29 -17.16 12.61
CA GLN A 640 13.03 -16.08 13.24
C GLN A 640 14.44 -15.94 12.67
N SER A 641 15.14 -17.04 12.41
CA SER A 641 16.45 -16.99 11.78
C SER A 641 16.40 -16.53 10.32
N LEU A 642 15.30 -16.79 9.63
CA LEU A 642 15.06 -16.30 8.27
C LEU A 642 14.75 -14.81 8.26
N TYR A 643 13.88 -14.32 9.15
CA TYR A 643 13.47 -12.91 9.19
C TYR A 643 14.44 -11.99 9.91
N PHE A 644 15.04 -12.43 11.01
CA PHE A 644 15.85 -11.57 11.89
C PHE A 644 17.35 -11.89 11.89
N GLY A 645 17.77 -12.90 11.13
CA GLY A 645 19.15 -13.15 10.71
C GLY A 645 20.22 -13.42 11.71
N THR A 646 20.45 -14.67 11.92
CA THR A 646 21.70 -15.11 12.50
C THR A 646 22.57 -15.89 11.51
N GLY A 647 22.65 -15.46 10.24
CA GLY A 647 23.63 -16.03 9.35
C GLY A 647 23.35 -16.19 7.87
N LEU A 648 22.15 -15.88 7.37
CA LEU A 648 21.83 -16.05 5.95
C LEU A 648 21.32 -14.72 5.35
N LYS A 649 22.25 -13.78 5.15
CA LYS A 649 21.96 -12.46 4.51
C LYS A 649 21.21 -12.53 3.19
N SER A 650 21.20 -13.68 2.51
CA SER A 650 20.51 -13.88 1.22
C SER A 650 18.98 -13.93 1.36
N TYR A 651 18.45 -14.39 2.48
CA TYR A 651 17.01 -14.51 2.67
C TYR A 651 16.33 -13.20 3.08
N PHE A 652 17.06 -12.28 3.73
CA PHE A 652 16.54 -10.94 4.07
C PHE A 652 16.15 -10.08 2.89
N ASN A 653 16.67 -10.43 1.72
CA ASN A 653 16.41 -9.67 0.51
C ASN A 653 15.11 -10.06 -0.18
N GLU A 654 14.45 -11.13 0.27
CA GLU A 654 13.20 -11.66 -0.33
C GLU A 654 12.12 -11.93 0.74
N PRO A 655 11.71 -10.92 1.54
CA PRO A 655 10.76 -11.13 2.65
C PRO A 655 9.42 -11.71 2.16
N PHE A 656 8.90 -11.25 1.04
CA PHE A 656 7.61 -11.70 0.51
C PHE A 656 7.63 -13.12 -0.04
N ALA A 657 8.78 -13.61 -0.54
CA ALA A 657 8.91 -15.00 -0.97
C ALA A 657 8.66 -16.00 0.17
N PHE A 658 8.97 -15.61 1.41
CA PHE A 658 8.76 -16.44 2.61
C PHE A 658 7.38 -16.25 3.20
N LEU A 659 6.88 -15.02 3.27
CA LEU A 659 5.53 -14.75 3.71
C LEU A 659 4.51 -15.53 2.89
N HIS A 660 4.77 -15.73 1.60
CA HIS A 660 3.86 -16.37 0.66
C HIS A 660 4.14 -17.86 0.38
N SER A 661 5.21 -18.43 0.95
CA SER A 661 5.51 -19.85 0.82
C SER A 661 4.82 -20.66 1.92
N HIS A 662 3.79 -21.42 1.58
CA HIS A 662 3.08 -22.35 2.48
C HIS A 662 3.19 -23.79 2.00
#